data_343ff888634bf2452e09b1e3c9b06ab0
#
_entry.id   343ff888634bf2452e09b1e3c9b06ab0
#
_cell.length_a   1.000
_cell.length_b   1.000
_cell.length_c   1.000
_cell.angle_alpha   90.00
_cell.angle_beta   90.00
_cell.angle_gamma   90.00
#
_symmetry.space_group_name_H-M   'P 1'
#
loop_
_entity.id
_entity.type
_entity.pdbx_description
1 polymer ?
#
loop_
_entity_poly.entity_id
_entity_poly.type
_entity_poly.pdbx_seq_one_letter_code
_entity_poly.pdbx_strand_id
1 'polypeptide(L)'
;MKAHHSIRALALASAAWTGALALPALAQDAPQAAVDDSEGAIVVTARRREETLVSVPIAVSAFSGEKLESQGAIDITDLANFTPNTTLEASRGTNSTLTAFIRGVGQQDPVSGFEQGVGIYLDDVYLNRPQGAILDIYDVDRIEVLRGPQGTLYGRNTIGGAVKYVTKMLPQDFALKIKGSYGTYDQADGIISVSAPVGDMIRVGGALASLSRGGFGKNLTTGEDNYNKDVWAARGTFEMGGYGQPVLMRITGDYTKDNSNARGGHRLIPGQLSGAPVLDDVFDTRGGLADPKQYVKSYGLSMNITAELSDAVTLRSISAWRKDDSASPIDFDALPAVDVDVPAFYFNEQLSQEFQLLYDSGPLHGMLGFYYLDAKADTAFDVRLFTTVAGLTAFTQADVDTETYAVFGDFTFDISQQLSISAGGRYTWDKRRADILRQNYLGGGSPVFGGAGVAFGAPSTDFNGQREYKKFTPRVSISYKPTPDHNIYASYAQGFKGGGFDPRGVGTNAPDLNGNGIREDSEIASFLSFRPESVKSYEVGYKGNFMNGALYVAVAGFYADYNDVQIPGSVACTVSVGGVPTPSFCGVVSNAGKARFKGLEFESNARLAQDFLTGGDRLSLSTAVGYIDAEYREYVTNIGGVPTDVAAFRKVQNTPKWTASGTLGYTTPVGDGSLYAGSTLSWRSKTYQFEIPNPYIDQKGYALWDASIVYTAPDDRWTLGLHGKNLLDKEYKTSGYTFVAANATTGAIINNAAGFPTPSLGREGTLTAFYGNPRQVFVTGTVKF
;
A
#
# COMPACT_ATOMS: atom_id res chain seq x y z
N MET A 1 -14.10 -24.54 -12.33
CA MET A 1 -14.76 -25.55 -11.49
C MET A 1 -13.75 -26.19 -10.55
N LYS A 2 -13.30 -25.51 -9.48
CA LYS A 2 -12.49 -26.06 -8.36
C LYS A 2 -12.68 -25.20 -7.11
N ALA A 3 -13.94 -25.09 -6.65
CA ALA A 3 -14.28 -24.34 -5.43
C ALA A 3 -14.34 -25.20 -4.15
N HIS A 4 -13.89 -26.46 -4.20
CA HIS A 4 -14.14 -27.41 -3.12
C HIS A 4 -12.99 -27.63 -2.11
N HIS A 5 -11.82 -27.00 -2.29
CA HIS A 5 -10.69 -27.24 -1.37
C HIS A 5 -10.56 -26.16 -0.27
N SER A 6 -10.98 -24.92 -0.52
CA SER A 6 -10.83 -23.81 0.43
C SER A 6 -11.69 -23.96 1.69
N ILE A 7 -12.88 -24.54 1.59
CA ILE A 7 -13.82 -24.68 2.75
C ILE A 7 -13.39 -25.80 3.72
N ARG A 8 -12.68 -26.82 3.23
CA ARG A 8 -12.24 -27.96 4.08
C ARG A 8 -11.12 -27.58 5.06
N ALA A 9 -10.27 -26.61 4.72
CA ALA A 9 -9.18 -26.17 5.60
C ALA A 9 -9.69 -25.34 6.82
N LEU A 10 -10.72 -24.51 6.62
CA LEU A 10 -11.35 -23.78 7.71
C LEU A 10 -12.10 -24.71 8.70
N ALA A 11 -12.75 -25.76 8.19
CA ALA A 11 -13.48 -26.73 9.00
C ALA A 11 -12.56 -27.63 9.84
N LEU A 12 -11.33 -27.93 9.38
CA LEU A 12 -10.35 -28.72 10.12
C LEU A 12 -9.65 -27.94 11.23
N ALA A 13 -9.47 -26.62 11.07
CA ALA A 13 -8.93 -25.78 12.14
C ALA A 13 -9.92 -25.55 13.30
N SER A 14 -11.24 -25.57 13.03
CA SER A 14 -12.28 -25.45 14.05
C SER A 14 -12.56 -26.73 14.86
N ALA A 15 -12.30 -27.92 14.28
CA ALA A 15 -12.59 -29.20 14.94
C ALA A 15 -11.58 -29.60 16.04
N ALA A 16 -10.40 -29.01 16.07
CA ALA A 16 -9.36 -29.31 17.07
C ALA A 16 -9.55 -28.60 18.43
N TRP A 17 -10.53 -27.69 18.52
CA TRP A 17 -10.69 -26.80 19.69
C TRP A 17 -11.85 -27.14 20.63
N THR A 18 -12.69 -28.10 20.32
CA THR A 18 -13.88 -28.42 21.15
C THR A 18 -13.57 -29.26 22.41
N GLY A 19 -12.29 -29.61 22.67
CA GLY A 19 -11.90 -30.49 23.78
C GLY A 19 -11.27 -29.83 25.00
N ALA A 20 -11.06 -28.51 25.04
CA ALA A 20 -10.22 -27.88 26.09
C ALA A 20 -10.97 -26.90 27.04
N LEU A 21 -12.30 -26.93 27.11
CA LEU A 21 -13.06 -26.01 27.95
C LEU A 21 -13.50 -26.66 29.26
N ALA A 22 -12.59 -26.88 30.22
CA ALA A 22 -12.97 -27.08 31.61
C ALA A 22 -11.76 -26.92 32.57
N LEU A 23 -11.48 -25.69 33.01
CA LEU A 23 -10.76 -25.44 34.28
C LEU A 23 -11.24 -24.10 34.88
N PRO A 24 -11.52 -24.00 36.17
CA PRO A 24 -11.96 -22.77 36.82
C PRO A 24 -10.78 -21.85 37.12
N ALA A 25 -10.88 -20.58 36.69
CA ALA A 25 -9.92 -19.53 36.96
C ALA A 25 -10.27 -18.78 38.26
N LEU A 26 -9.24 -18.48 39.04
CA LEU A 26 -9.30 -17.52 40.16
C LEU A 26 -8.98 -16.12 39.56
N ALA A 27 -9.95 -15.24 39.69
CA ALA A 27 -9.79 -13.86 39.24
C ALA A 27 -8.93 -13.06 40.22
N GLN A 28 -7.96 -12.31 39.68
CA GLN A 28 -7.34 -11.19 40.38
C GLN A 28 -7.58 -9.93 39.54
N ASP A 29 -8.19 -8.91 40.15
CA ASP A 29 -8.46 -7.63 39.56
C ASP A 29 -7.15 -6.93 39.10
N ALA A 30 -6.96 -6.75 37.81
CA ALA A 30 -5.96 -5.84 37.29
C ALA A 30 -6.56 -4.42 37.23
N PRO A 31 -5.83 -3.39 37.67
CA PRO A 31 -6.35 -2.02 37.61
C PRO A 31 -6.52 -1.59 36.18
N GLN A 32 -7.73 -1.13 35.85
CA GLN A 32 -8.04 -0.44 34.61
C GLN A 32 -7.16 0.80 34.52
N ALA A 33 -6.18 0.80 33.62
CA ALA A 33 -5.37 1.98 33.35
C ALA A 33 -6.28 3.04 32.76
N ALA A 34 -6.49 4.12 33.51
CA ALA A 34 -7.09 5.34 32.99
C ALA A 34 -6.28 5.74 31.76
N VAL A 35 -6.92 5.97 30.63
CA VAL A 35 -6.31 6.52 29.42
C VAL A 35 -5.84 7.92 29.78
N ASP A 36 -4.57 8.02 30.12
CA ASP A 36 -3.90 9.31 30.31
C ASP A 36 -3.63 9.86 28.89
N ASP A 37 -4.26 10.97 28.53
CA ASP A 37 -4.14 11.69 27.26
C ASP A 37 -2.74 12.30 27.02
N SER A 38 -1.70 11.73 27.62
CA SER A 38 -0.33 12.07 27.29
C SER A 38 0.03 11.42 25.94
N GLU A 39 0.31 12.22 24.91
CA GLU A 39 0.73 11.79 23.57
C GLU A 39 1.99 10.87 23.56
N GLY A 40 2.56 10.58 24.70
CA GLY A 40 3.65 9.61 24.92
C GLY A 40 3.25 8.17 25.19
N ALA A 41 1.96 7.90 25.39
CA ALA A 41 1.45 6.56 25.75
C ALA A 41 0.84 5.79 24.57
N ILE A 42 1.07 6.22 23.30
CA ILE A 42 0.56 5.48 22.15
C ILE A 42 1.13 4.07 22.17
N VAL A 43 0.23 3.09 22.31
CA VAL A 43 0.55 1.68 22.22
C VAL A 43 0.53 1.24 20.78
N VAL A 44 1.58 0.56 20.34
CA VAL A 44 1.70 0.00 19.00
C VAL A 44 1.90 -1.51 19.06
N THR A 45 1.51 -2.19 17.98
CA THR A 45 1.69 -3.64 17.85
C THR A 45 2.72 -3.99 16.78
N ALA A 46 3.69 -3.10 16.58
CA ALA A 46 4.73 -3.20 15.57
C ALA A 46 5.56 -4.50 15.64
N ARG A 47 5.74 -5.08 16.83
CA ARG A 47 6.41 -6.37 17.02
C ARG A 47 5.45 -7.51 17.39
N ARG A 48 4.20 -7.43 16.94
CA ARG A 48 3.14 -8.42 17.21
C ARG A 48 2.74 -8.54 18.67
N ARG A 49 3.19 -7.61 19.52
CA ARG A 49 2.84 -7.46 20.93
C ARG A 49 2.63 -5.97 21.22
N GLU A 50 1.86 -5.67 22.22
CA GLU A 50 1.63 -4.30 22.68
C GLU A 50 2.88 -3.73 23.34
N GLU A 51 3.34 -2.61 22.82
CA GLU A 51 4.50 -1.89 23.36
C GLU A 51 4.26 -0.38 23.22
N THR A 52 4.80 0.40 24.15
CA THR A 52 4.75 1.85 24.00
C THR A 52 5.64 2.32 22.85
N LEU A 53 5.26 3.38 22.18
CA LEU A 53 5.99 3.92 21.04
C LEU A 53 7.47 4.18 21.35
N VAL A 54 7.80 4.61 22.59
CA VAL A 54 9.18 4.82 23.05
C VAL A 54 9.95 3.51 23.15
N SER A 55 9.32 2.44 23.61
CA SER A 55 10.02 1.18 23.91
C SER A 55 10.40 0.37 22.67
N VAL A 56 9.73 0.58 21.53
CA VAL A 56 9.92 -0.22 20.32
C VAL A 56 11.22 0.19 19.59
N PRO A 57 12.22 -0.72 19.41
CA PRO A 57 13.48 -0.41 18.75
C PRO A 57 13.41 -0.50 17.21
N ILE A 58 12.45 0.21 16.62
CA ILE A 58 12.28 0.42 15.17
C ILE A 58 11.65 1.78 14.91
N ALA A 59 11.86 2.33 13.71
CA ALA A 59 11.16 3.53 13.27
C ALA A 59 9.69 3.20 12.98
N VAL A 60 8.77 3.80 13.74
CA VAL A 60 7.31 3.62 13.58
C VAL A 60 6.59 4.92 13.86
N SER A 61 5.62 5.27 12.99
CA SER A 61 4.65 6.35 13.21
C SER A 61 3.30 5.71 13.50
N ALA A 62 2.56 6.23 14.46
CA ALA A 62 1.23 5.75 14.82
C ALA A 62 0.24 6.93 14.92
N PHE A 63 -0.94 6.74 14.36
CA PHE A 63 -2.00 7.73 14.29
C PHE A 63 -3.29 7.12 14.82
N SER A 64 -3.87 7.69 15.88
CA SER A 64 -5.19 7.28 16.33
C SER A 64 -6.28 7.70 15.35
N GLY A 65 -7.38 6.94 15.29
CA GLY A 65 -8.51 7.26 14.43
C GLY A 65 -9.10 8.64 14.75
N GLU A 66 -9.12 9.04 16.01
CA GLU A 66 -9.61 10.36 16.46
C GLU A 66 -8.73 11.50 15.95
N LYS A 67 -7.41 11.34 16.01
CA LYS A 67 -6.47 12.32 15.47
C LYS A 67 -6.63 12.47 13.96
N LEU A 68 -6.78 11.36 13.25
CA LEU A 68 -7.02 11.37 11.80
C LEU A 68 -8.35 12.04 11.45
N GLU A 69 -9.41 11.76 12.18
CA GLU A 69 -10.73 12.41 11.99
C GLU A 69 -10.66 13.92 12.27
N SER A 70 -9.97 14.36 13.35
CA SER A 70 -9.82 15.79 13.66
C SER A 70 -9.02 16.55 12.62
N GLN A 71 -8.12 15.87 11.90
CA GLN A 71 -7.33 16.43 10.81
C GLN A 71 -8.05 16.33 9.44
N GLY A 72 -9.26 15.78 9.40
CA GLY A 72 -10.02 15.60 8.18
C GLY A 72 -9.38 14.60 7.20
N ALA A 73 -8.65 13.60 7.71
CA ALA A 73 -8.11 12.54 6.87
C ALA A 73 -9.24 11.66 6.31
N ILE A 74 -9.14 11.32 5.03
CA ILE A 74 -10.19 10.61 4.29
C ILE A 74 -9.84 9.12 4.16
N ASP A 75 -8.61 8.82 3.75
CA ASP A 75 -8.10 7.46 3.56
C ASP A 75 -6.62 7.36 3.92
N ILE A 76 -6.04 6.17 3.80
CA ILE A 76 -4.64 5.93 4.19
C ILE A 76 -3.61 6.70 3.35
N THR A 77 -3.98 7.27 2.20
CA THR A 77 -3.05 8.07 1.39
C THR A 77 -2.71 9.40 2.07
N ASP A 78 -3.58 9.93 2.91
CA ASP A 78 -3.32 11.13 3.71
C ASP A 78 -2.13 10.96 4.67
N LEU A 79 -1.85 9.73 5.14
CA LEU A 79 -0.73 9.44 6.05
C LEU A 79 0.63 9.82 5.47
N ALA A 80 0.74 9.80 4.14
CA ALA A 80 1.95 10.21 3.45
C ALA A 80 2.34 11.67 3.74
N ASN A 81 1.38 12.52 4.13
CA ASN A 81 1.63 13.92 4.48
C ASN A 81 2.17 14.10 5.90
N PHE A 82 2.09 13.06 6.74
CA PHE A 82 2.50 13.09 8.14
C PHE A 82 3.66 12.13 8.46
N THR A 83 4.07 11.26 7.49
CA THR A 83 5.05 10.20 7.71
C THR A 83 6.33 10.47 6.90
N PRO A 84 7.53 10.46 7.53
CA PRO A 84 8.79 10.66 6.82
C PRO A 84 9.04 9.57 5.78
N ASN A 85 9.65 9.94 4.63
CA ASN A 85 10.11 9.02 3.59
C ASN A 85 9.05 8.02 3.11
N THR A 86 7.77 8.43 3.13
CA THR A 86 6.62 7.60 2.77
C THR A 86 5.84 8.24 1.64
N THR A 87 5.47 7.44 0.63
CA THR A 87 4.56 7.81 -0.44
C THR A 87 3.44 6.77 -0.49
N LEU A 88 2.21 7.21 -0.29
CA LEU A 88 0.99 6.42 -0.41
C LEU A 88 0.07 7.19 -1.34
N GLU A 89 -0.35 6.58 -2.42
CA GLU A 89 -1.18 7.25 -3.43
C GLU A 89 -2.02 6.23 -4.21
N ALA A 90 -3.11 6.70 -4.80
CA ALA A 90 -3.87 5.88 -5.71
C ALA A 90 -3.03 5.56 -6.94
N SER A 91 -3.06 4.30 -7.36
CA SER A 91 -2.43 3.87 -8.61
C SER A 91 -3.05 4.62 -9.79
N ARG A 92 -2.28 4.85 -10.80
CA ARG A 92 -2.54 5.58 -12.08
C ARG A 92 -4.02 5.63 -12.50
N GLY A 93 -4.42 5.00 -13.58
CA GLY A 93 -5.81 4.97 -14.09
C GLY A 93 -6.80 4.13 -13.27
N THR A 94 -6.41 3.57 -12.12
CA THR A 94 -7.25 2.71 -11.29
C THR A 94 -7.61 3.38 -9.96
N ASN A 95 -8.81 3.10 -9.45
CA ASN A 95 -9.28 3.57 -8.15
C ASN A 95 -9.06 2.46 -7.11
N SER A 96 -9.08 2.79 -5.82
CA SER A 96 -8.92 1.88 -4.69
C SER A 96 -7.72 0.91 -4.79
N THR A 97 -6.83 1.12 -5.74
CA THR A 97 -5.59 0.37 -5.90
C THR A 97 -4.44 1.20 -5.36
N LEU A 98 -3.72 0.67 -4.37
CA LEU A 98 -2.69 1.40 -3.65
C LEU A 98 -1.31 1.29 -4.33
N THR A 99 -0.65 2.42 -4.52
CA THR A 99 0.78 2.52 -4.76
C THR A 99 1.46 2.98 -3.47
N ALA A 100 2.34 2.14 -2.92
CA ALA A 100 3.03 2.41 -1.66
C ALA A 100 4.54 2.32 -1.82
N PHE A 101 5.25 3.34 -1.32
CA PHE A 101 6.70 3.38 -1.20
C PHE A 101 7.09 3.86 0.20
N ILE A 102 7.98 3.10 0.86
CA ILE A 102 8.58 3.49 2.13
C ILE A 102 10.10 3.40 1.98
N ARG A 103 10.82 4.46 2.33
CA ARG A 103 12.28 4.56 2.20
C ARG A 103 12.77 4.17 0.80
N GLY A 104 12.02 4.57 -0.25
CA GLY A 104 12.38 4.33 -1.65
C GLY A 104 12.01 2.96 -2.20
N VAL A 105 11.35 2.12 -1.45
CA VAL A 105 10.96 0.77 -1.86
C VAL A 105 9.47 0.64 -2.00
N GLY A 106 9.04 0.18 -3.17
CA GLY A 106 7.62 0.00 -3.49
C GLY A 106 7.42 -0.65 -4.86
N GLN A 107 6.18 -0.65 -5.32
CA GLN A 107 5.77 -1.13 -6.64
C GLN A 107 4.59 -0.31 -7.15
N GLN A 108 4.65 0.14 -8.40
CA GLN A 108 3.57 0.91 -9.04
C GLN A 108 2.62 0.05 -9.88
N ASP A 109 3.10 -1.09 -10.35
CA ASP A 109 2.37 -1.92 -11.32
C ASP A 109 1.54 -2.99 -10.58
N PRO A 110 0.20 -3.00 -10.72
CA PRO A 110 -0.67 -3.93 -10.02
C PRO A 110 -0.84 -5.29 -10.71
N VAL A 111 -0.14 -5.57 -11.81
CA VAL A 111 -0.25 -6.82 -12.58
C VAL A 111 0.09 -8.04 -11.72
N SER A 112 -0.59 -9.16 -11.93
CA SER A 112 -0.29 -10.44 -11.29
C SER A 112 1.18 -10.84 -11.53
N GLY A 113 1.79 -11.51 -10.55
CA GLY A 113 3.21 -11.85 -10.60
C GLY A 113 4.12 -10.78 -10.00
N PHE A 114 3.70 -9.51 -9.89
CA PHE A 114 4.49 -8.46 -9.24
C PHE A 114 4.11 -8.33 -7.77
N GLU A 115 5.14 -8.31 -6.93
CA GLU A 115 4.97 -8.22 -5.50
C GLU A 115 5.17 -6.78 -5.00
N GLN A 116 4.40 -6.41 -3.98
CA GLN A 116 4.55 -5.12 -3.33
C GLN A 116 5.86 -5.07 -2.52
N GLY A 117 6.44 -3.88 -2.34
CA GLY A 117 7.60 -3.67 -1.47
C GLY A 117 7.21 -3.26 -0.04
N VAL A 118 5.95 -2.87 0.14
CA VAL A 118 5.34 -2.45 1.41
C VAL A 118 4.16 -3.35 1.71
N GLY A 119 4.15 -3.97 2.89
CA GLY A 119 3.05 -4.83 3.33
C GLY A 119 1.88 -3.99 3.85
N ILE A 120 0.67 -4.30 3.41
CA ILE A 120 -0.56 -3.68 3.92
C ILE A 120 -1.31 -4.72 4.74
N TYR A 121 -1.73 -4.34 5.94
CA TYR A 121 -2.40 -5.23 6.90
C TYR A 121 -3.70 -4.61 7.39
N LEU A 122 -4.76 -5.40 7.39
CA LEU A 122 -6.03 -5.10 8.05
C LEU A 122 -6.21 -6.09 9.22
N ASP A 123 -6.21 -5.61 10.46
CA ASP A 123 -6.32 -6.42 11.68
C ASP A 123 -5.37 -7.64 11.70
N ASP A 124 -4.09 -7.39 11.39
CA ASP A 124 -3.01 -8.38 11.25
C ASP A 124 -3.13 -9.33 10.04
N VAL A 125 -4.16 -9.23 9.22
CA VAL A 125 -4.30 -9.97 7.96
C VAL A 125 -3.56 -9.25 6.84
N TYR A 126 -2.60 -9.93 6.22
CA TYR A 126 -1.87 -9.41 5.06
C TYR A 126 -2.77 -9.30 3.82
N LEU A 127 -2.78 -8.15 3.16
CA LEU A 127 -3.42 -7.97 1.86
C LEU A 127 -2.40 -8.26 0.76
N ASN A 128 -2.55 -9.41 0.10
CA ASN A 128 -1.55 -9.91 -0.85
C ASN A 128 -1.47 -9.06 -2.13
N ARG A 129 -2.54 -8.33 -2.46
CA ARG A 129 -2.62 -7.52 -3.69
C ARG A 129 -2.98 -6.06 -3.37
N PRO A 130 -2.58 -5.11 -4.24
CA PRO A 130 -2.84 -3.69 -4.04
C PRO A 130 -4.27 -3.26 -4.37
N GLN A 131 -5.03 -4.08 -5.12
CA GLN A 131 -6.43 -3.80 -5.43
C GLN A 131 -7.25 -3.83 -4.14
N GLY A 132 -8.10 -2.82 -3.94
CA GLY A 132 -8.89 -2.68 -2.70
C GLY A 132 -8.05 -2.35 -1.44
N ALA A 133 -6.77 -1.99 -1.60
CA ALA A 133 -5.87 -1.68 -0.48
C ALA A 133 -5.83 -0.19 -0.10
N ILE A 134 -6.54 0.70 -0.79
CA ILE A 134 -6.82 2.04 -0.29
C ILE A 134 -7.97 1.91 0.72
N LEU A 135 -7.58 1.91 1.99
CA LEU A 135 -8.53 1.75 3.10
C LEU A 135 -9.02 3.12 3.54
N ASP A 136 -10.34 3.34 3.43
CA ASP A 136 -10.98 4.56 3.93
C ASP A 136 -10.95 4.61 5.47
N ILE A 137 -10.87 5.82 6.04
CA ILE A 137 -10.80 6.03 7.50
C ILE A 137 -12.23 6.07 8.07
N TYR A 138 -12.75 4.88 8.38
CA TYR A 138 -13.99 4.71 9.13
C TYR A 138 -13.82 3.58 10.15
N ASP A 139 -14.33 3.76 11.37
CA ASP A 139 -14.28 2.77 12.46
C ASP A 139 -12.85 2.23 12.72
N VAL A 140 -11.85 3.11 12.64
CA VAL A 140 -10.45 2.82 12.86
C VAL A 140 -10.06 3.15 14.31
N ASP A 141 -9.29 2.26 14.94
CA ASP A 141 -8.62 2.52 16.22
C ASP A 141 -7.34 3.32 15.98
N ARG A 142 -6.44 2.75 15.17
CA ARG A 142 -5.18 3.39 14.80
C ARG A 142 -4.64 2.85 13.49
N ILE A 143 -3.72 3.62 12.90
CA ILE A 143 -2.90 3.17 11.77
C ILE A 143 -1.43 3.30 12.16
N GLU A 144 -0.68 2.22 11.96
CA GLU A 144 0.75 2.15 12.26
C GLU A 144 1.53 2.05 10.94
N VAL A 145 2.55 2.90 10.76
CA VAL A 145 3.48 2.86 9.61
C VAL A 145 4.85 2.45 10.11
N LEU A 146 5.24 1.22 9.81
CA LEU A 146 6.54 0.64 10.16
C LEU A 146 7.50 0.89 9.01
N ARG A 147 8.64 1.53 9.27
CA ARG A 147 9.61 1.86 8.25
C ARG A 147 10.85 0.98 8.36
N GLY A 148 11.39 0.60 7.19
CA GLY A 148 12.48 -0.36 7.07
C GLY A 148 12.02 -1.82 7.07
N PRO A 149 12.93 -2.78 6.83
CA PRO A 149 12.58 -4.17 6.60
C PRO A 149 11.90 -4.83 7.80
N GLN A 150 10.75 -5.44 7.56
CA GLN A 150 9.96 -6.18 8.56
C GLN A 150 9.91 -7.70 8.26
N GLY A 151 10.89 -8.21 7.50
CA GLY A 151 10.89 -9.58 6.98
C GLY A 151 10.83 -10.68 8.04
N THR A 152 11.29 -10.46 9.26
CA THR A 152 11.29 -11.44 10.34
C THR A 152 9.88 -11.72 10.89
N LEU A 153 9.12 -10.70 11.22
CA LEU A 153 7.79 -10.84 11.85
C LEU A 153 6.65 -10.80 10.83
N TYR A 154 6.78 -10.00 9.78
CA TYR A 154 5.74 -9.79 8.79
C TYR A 154 5.96 -10.59 7.50
N GLY A 155 7.19 -11.03 7.27
CA GLY A 155 7.53 -11.93 6.18
C GLY A 155 7.85 -11.23 4.86
N ARG A 156 7.53 -11.90 3.76
CA ARG A 156 7.81 -11.42 2.40
C ARG A 156 7.09 -10.11 2.11
N ASN A 157 7.62 -9.34 1.15
CA ASN A 157 6.99 -8.11 0.63
C ASN A 157 6.86 -6.97 1.66
N THR A 158 7.64 -7.03 2.72
CA THR A 158 7.78 -5.98 3.73
C THR A 158 9.20 -5.43 3.78
N ILE A 159 9.83 -5.39 2.62
CA ILE A 159 11.24 -4.99 2.45
C ILE A 159 11.43 -3.48 2.67
N GLY A 160 10.45 -2.66 2.31
CA GLY A 160 10.43 -1.21 2.57
C GLY A 160 9.79 -0.87 3.92
N GLY A 161 8.83 -1.67 4.36
CA GLY A 161 8.06 -1.43 5.56
C GLY A 161 6.68 -2.09 5.55
N ALA A 162 5.82 -1.66 6.47
CA ALA A 162 4.43 -2.11 6.54
C ALA A 162 3.50 -0.99 7.00
N VAL A 163 2.26 -1.02 6.53
CA VAL A 163 1.15 -0.18 7.03
C VAL A 163 0.12 -1.10 7.65
N LYS A 164 -0.20 -0.88 8.92
CA LYS A 164 -1.21 -1.64 9.66
C LYS A 164 -2.41 -0.77 9.93
N TYR A 165 -3.55 -1.19 9.45
CA TYR A 165 -4.85 -0.60 9.76
C TYR A 165 -5.51 -1.49 10.84
N VAL A 166 -5.73 -0.93 12.03
CA VAL A 166 -6.30 -1.63 13.19
C VAL A 166 -7.70 -1.08 13.44
N THR A 167 -8.69 -1.96 13.43
CA THR A 167 -10.09 -1.60 13.69
C THR A 167 -10.38 -1.58 15.19
N LYS A 168 -11.41 -0.82 15.61
CA LYS A 168 -11.79 -0.72 17.02
C LYS A 168 -12.26 -2.06 17.59
N MET A 169 -11.91 -2.30 18.85
CA MET A 169 -12.57 -3.33 19.66
C MET A 169 -14.01 -2.89 19.99
N LEU A 170 -14.92 -3.85 20.08
CA LEU A 170 -16.29 -3.55 20.44
C LEU A 170 -16.35 -3.20 21.95
N PRO A 171 -16.95 -2.04 22.33
CA PRO A 171 -17.10 -1.65 23.72
C PRO A 171 -17.99 -2.62 24.50
N GLN A 172 -17.89 -2.58 25.83
CA GLN A 172 -18.73 -3.40 26.71
C GLN A 172 -20.18 -2.91 26.79
N ASP A 173 -20.39 -1.61 26.53
CA ASP A 173 -21.69 -0.98 26.53
C ASP A 173 -22.20 -0.77 25.10
N PHE A 174 -23.50 -0.52 24.98
CA PHE A 174 -24.07 -0.09 23.70
C PHE A 174 -23.41 1.21 23.22
N ALA A 175 -23.01 1.24 21.95
CA ALA A 175 -22.49 2.43 21.32
C ALA A 175 -23.06 2.58 19.90
N LEU A 176 -23.47 3.77 19.56
CA LEU A 176 -23.89 4.16 18.22
C LEU A 176 -23.17 5.45 17.83
N LYS A 177 -22.46 5.43 16.70
CA LYS A 177 -21.85 6.61 16.10
C LYS A 177 -22.41 6.84 14.72
N ILE A 178 -22.91 8.04 14.44
CA ILE A 178 -23.38 8.49 13.12
C ILE A 178 -22.54 9.68 12.72
N LYS A 179 -21.89 9.61 11.53
CA LYS A 179 -21.09 10.69 10.98
C LYS A 179 -21.59 11.02 9.57
N GLY A 180 -21.77 12.30 9.28
CA GLY A 180 -22.04 12.83 7.96
C GLY A 180 -21.00 13.85 7.55
N SER A 181 -20.70 13.93 6.24
CA SER A 181 -19.84 14.95 5.66
C SER A 181 -20.50 15.56 4.43
N TYR A 182 -20.33 16.85 4.22
CA TYR A 182 -20.78 17.54 3.01
C TYR A 182 -19.74 18.60 2.61
N GLY A 183 -19.43 18.73 1.31
CA GLY A 183 -18.37 19.63 0.89
C GLY A 183 -18.34 19.95 -0.60
N THR A 184 -17.22 20.56 -1.01
CA THR A 184 -16.95 20.89 -2.41
C THR A 184 -17.01 19.66 -3.31
N TYR A 185 -17.31 19.88 -4.59
CA TYR A 185 -17.52 18.82 -5.59
C TYR A 185 -18.67 17.87 -5.23
N ASP A 186 -19.73 18.39 -4.60
CA ASP A 186 -20.90 17.62 -4.19
C ASP A 186 -20.56 16.43 -3.30
N GLN A 187 -19.50 16.56 -2.48
CA GLN A 187 -19.13 15.54 -1.50
C GLN A 187 -20.30 15.33 -0.53
N ALA A 188 -20.71 14.07 -0.36
CA ALA A 188 -21.75 13.67 0.59
C ALA A 188 -21.40 12.27 1.14
N ASP A 189 -20.88 12.20 2.37
CA ASP A 189 -20.52 10.96 3.02
C ASP A 189 -21.44 10.67 4.20
N GLY A 190 -21.76 9.40 4.41
CA GLY A 190 -22.50 8.90 5.57
C GLY A 190 -21.83 7.66 6.15
N ILE A 191 -21.57 7.66 7.45
CA ILE A 191 -20.98 6.53 8.17
C ILE A 191 -21.84 6.26 9.41
N ILE A 192 -22.18 5.00 9.63
CA ILE A 192 -22.89 4.54 10.83
C ILE A 192 -22.10 3.38 11.40
N SER A 193 -21.75 3.45 12.69
CA SER A 193 -21.15 2.35 13.43
C SER A 193 -22.01 2.07 14.66
N VAL A 194 -22.32 0.78 14.89
CA VAL A 194 -23.13 0.33 16.03
C VAL A 194 -22.47 -0.87 16.67
N SER A 195 -22.50 -0.93 17.98
CA SER A 195 -22.12 -2.10 18.75
C SER A 195 -23.04 -2.29 19.95
N ALA A 196 -23.26 -3.55 20.33
CA ALA A 196 -24.09 -3.92 21.45
C ALA A 196 -23.54 -5.17 22.16
N PRO A 197 -23.57 -5.21 23.49
CA PRO A 197 -23.35 -6.43 24.23
C PRO A 197 -24.55 -7.38 24.09
N VAL A 198 -24.28 -8.68 24.03
CA VAL A 198 -25.28 -9.75 24.08
C VAL A 198 -24.94 -10.62 25.27
N GLY A 199 -25.33 -10.15 26.45
CA GLY A 199 -24.87 -10.68 27.73
C GLY A 199 -23.43 -10.30 28.05
N ASP A 200 -22.83 -10.94 29.03
CA ASP A 200 -21.55 -10.54 29.63
C ASP A 200 -20.32 -10.92 28.78
N MET A 201 -20.46 -11.86 27.84
CA MET A 201 -19.33 -12.43 27.10
C MET A 201 -19.34 -12.12 25.60
N ILE A 202 -20.48 -11.76 25.05
CA ILE A 202 -20.62 -11.61 23.60
C ILE A 202 -20.88 -10.13 23.27
N ARG A 203 -20.21 -9.65 22.25
CA ARG A 203 -20.45 -8.35 21.65
C ARG A 203 -20.60 -8.50 20.15
N VAL A 204 -21.54 -7.75 19.58
CA VAL A 204 -21.76 -7.69 18.13
C VAL A 204 -21.73 -6.24 17.70
N GLY A 205 -21.16 -5.99 16.54
CA GLY A 205 -21.12 -4.65 16.02
C GLY A 205 -20.92 -4.63 14.51
N GLY A 206 -21.03 -3.45 13.95
CA GLY A 206 -20.77 -3.24 12.53
C GLY A 206 -20.71 -1.78 12.17
N ALA A 207 -20.14 -1.51 11.01
CA ALA A 207 -20.08 -0.19 10.41
C ALA A 207 -20.51 -0.27 8.95
N LEU A 208 -21.22 0.78 8.50
CA LEU A 208 -21.59 1.02 7.11
C LEU A 208 -21.09 2.39 6.71
N ALA A 209 -20.50 2.49 5.52
CA ALA A 209 -20.04 3.74 4.95
C ALA A 209 -20.54 3.89 3.51
N SER A 210 -21.04 5.07 3.18
CA SER A 210 -21.33 5.52 1.81
C SER A 210 -20.55 6.80 1.59
N LEU A 211 -19.58 6.76 0.68
CA LEU A 211 -18.66 7.87 0.40
C LEU A 211 -18.85 8.29 -1.04
N SER A 212 -19.32 9.52 -1.24
CA SER A 212 -19.67 10.05 -2.56
C SER A 212 -19.08 11.43 -2.78
N ARG A 213 -18.56 11.66 -3.98
CA ARG A 213 -18.08 12.96 -4.42
C ARG A 213 -18.09 13.01 -5.94
N GLY A 214 -18.49 14.15 -6.52
CA GLY A 214 -18.39 14.41 -7.96
C GLY A 214 -16.95 14.46 -8.46
N GLY A 215 -16.76 14.55 -9.76
CA GLY A 215 -15.44 14.65 -10.39
C GLY A 215 -14.73 15.96 -10.08
N PHE A 216 -13.41 15.96 -10.12
CA PHE A 216 -12.63 17.20 -10.15
C PHE A 216 -12.61 17.82 -11.55
N GLY A 217 -12.74 17.00 -12.58
CA GLY A 217 -12.86 17.33 -14.00
C GLY A 217 -13.79 16.36 -14.71
N LYS A 218 -13.74 16.38 -16.04
CA LYS A 218 -14.59 15.55 -16.90
C LYS A 218 -13.79 14.80 -17.96
N ASN A 219 -14.33 13.67 -18.39
CA ASN A 219 -13.93 13.05 -19.65
C ASN A 219 -14.76 13.70 -20.77
N LEU A 220 -14.12 14.51 -21.60
CA LEU A 220 -14.78 15.28 -22.67
C LEU A 220 -15.26 14.40 -23.85
N THR A 221 -14.84 13.14 -23.92
CA THR A 221 -15.27 12.16 -24.92
C THR A 221 -16.51 11.40 -24.46
N THR A 222 -16.50 10.86 -23.22
CA THR A 222 -17.61 10.06 -22.68
C THR A 222 -18.66 10.89 -21.96
N GLY A 223 -18.31 12.10 -21.51
CA GLY A 223 -19.14 12.97 -20.69
C GLY A 223 -19.17 12.60 -19.19
N GLU A 224 -18.46 11.56 -18.80
CA GLU A 224 -18.40 11.08 -17.40
C GLU A 224 -17.51 11.99 -16.53
N ASP A 225 -17.78 11.99 -15.24
CA ASP A 225 -16.92 12.64 -14.25
C ASP A 225 -15.56 11.95 -14.18
N ASN A 226 -14.49 12.75 -14.11
CA ASN A 226 -13.14 12.28 -13.87
C ASN A 226 -12.70 12.58 -12.43
N TYR A 227 -12.05 11.62 -11.74
CA TYR A 227 -11.69 11.71 -10.32
C TYR A 227 -12.89 11.77 -9.35
N ASN A 228 -14.04 11.25 -9.69
CA ASN A 228 -15.17 11.11 -8.75
C ASN A 228 -14.91 10.04 -7.69
N LYS A 229 -15.74 9.98 -6.66
CA LYS A 229 -15.77 8.91 -5.64
C LYS A 229 -17.19 8.37 -5.50
N ASP A 230 -17.33 7.05 -5.55
CA ASP A 230 -18.59 6.31 -5.31
C ASP A 230 -18.22 4.97 -4.64
N VAL A 231 -18.15 4.98 -3.29
CA VAL A 231 -17.68 3.84 -2.50
C VAL A 231 -18.72 3.46 -1.47
N TRP A 232 -19.04 2.17 -1.44
CA TRP A 232 -19.81 1.53 -0.38
C TRP A 232 -18.93 0.55 0.39
N ALA A 233 -18.92 0.68 1.71
CA ALA A 233 -18.20 -0.23 2.58
C ALA A 233 -19.07 -0.69 3.75
N ALA A 234 -18.85 -1.95 4.15
CA ALA A 234 -19.52 -2.54 5.30
C ALA A 234 -18.52 -3.39 6.09
N ARG A 235 -18.65 -3.38 7.40
CA ARG A 235 -17.90 -4.25 8.31
C ARG A 235 -18.84 -4.79 9.37
N GLY A 236 -18.78 -6.10 9.63
CA GLY A 236 -19.46 -6.75 10.75
C GLY A 236 -18.44 -7.43 11.65
N THR A 237 -18.57 -7.28 12.96
CA THR A 237 -17.68 -7.86 13.96
C THR A 237 -18.49 -8.59 15.02
N PHE A 238 -18.03 -9.79 15.36
CA PHE A 238 -18.48 -10.59 16.47
C PHE A 238 -17.29 -10.81 17.41
N GLU A 239 -17.48 -10.55 18.70
CA GLU A 239 -16.48 -10.81 19.72
C GLU A 239 -17.08 -11.68 20.84
N MET A 240 -16.29 -12.65 21.31
CA MET A 240 -16.63 -13.48 22.46
C MET A 240 -15.44 -13.53 23.41
N GLY A 241 -15.67 -13.25 24.70
CA GLY A 241 -14.64 -13.15 25.72
C GLY A 241 -13.91 -11.80 25.70
N GLY A 242 -12.64 -11.74 26.12
CA GLY A 242 -11.89 -10.51 26.34
C GLY A 242 -12.32 -9.78 27.62
N TYR A 243 -11.76 -8.58 27.87
CA TYR A 243 -12.08 -7.77 29.08
C TYR A 243 -11.92 -8.56 30.39
N GLY A 244 -10.73 -9.15 30.59
CA GLY A 244 -10.43 -9.96 31.79
C GLY A 244 -10.76 -11.46 31.67
N GLN A 245 -11.26 -11.89 30.52
CA GLN A 245 -11.42 -13.32 30.22
C GLN A 245 -10.14 -13.87 29.58
N PRO A 246 -9.75 -15.13 29.86
CA PRO A 246 -8.52 -15.72 29.31
C PRO A 246 -8.57 -15.98 27.80
N VAL A 247 -9.76 -15.89 27.20
CA VAL A 247 -9.94 -16.12 25.77
C VAL A 247 -10.71 -14.96 25.16
N LEU A 248 -10.18 -14.44 24.04
CA LEU A 248 -10.90 -13.55 23.15
C LEU A 248 -10.95 -14.19 21.77
N MET A 249 -12.15 -14.35 21.22
CA MET A 249 -12.40 -14.68 19.83
C MET A 249 -13.04 -13.50 19.14
N ARG A 250 -12.44 -13.03 18.05
CA ARG A 250 -12.95 -11.97 17.19
C ARG A 250 -13.10 -12.48 15.78
N ILE A 251 -14.32 -12.37 15.22
CA ILE A 251 -14.62 -12.67 13.82
C ILE A 251 -15.05 -11.38 13.16
N THR A 252 -14.38 -11.02 12.06
CA THR A 252 -14.67 -9.80 11.30
C THR A 252 -14.90 -10.14 9.84
N GLY A 253 -16.04 -9.73 9.30
CA GLY A 253 -16.31 -9.74 7.87
C GLY A 253 -16.34 -8.32 7.33
N ASP A 254 -15.73 -8.07 6.19
CA ASP A 254 -15.74 -6.78 5.51
C ASP A 254 -16.10 -6.89 4.03
N TYR A 255 -16.67 -5.84 3.50
CA TYR A 255 -17.03 -5.68 2.10
C TYR A 255 -16.84 -4.24 1.68
N THR A 256 -16.14 -4.00 0.57
CA THR A 256 -16.01 -2.68 -0.05
C THR A 256 -16.28 -2.80 -1.55
N LYS A 257 -17.06 -1.88 -2.08
CA LYS A 257 -17.30 -1.72 -3.50
C LYS A 257 -17.08 -0.28 -3.90
N ASP A 258 -16.11 -0.06 -4.77
CA ASP A 258 -15.81 1.20 -5.42
C ASP A 258 -16.34 1.16 -6.86
N ASN A 259 -17.34 1.98 -7.15
CA ASN A 259 -17.91 2.17 -8.48
C ASN A 259 -17.48 3.51 -9.10
N SER A 260 -16.47 4.18 -8.54
CA SER A 260 -15.95 5.42 -9.12
C SER A 260 -15.50 5.19 -10.55
N ASN A 261 -15.64 6.19 -11.41
CA ASN A 261 -15.19 6.10 -12.80
C ASN A 261 -13.67 5.91 -12.86
N ALA A 262 -13.17 5.32 -13.95
CA ALA A 262 -11.74 5.22 -14.18
C ALA A 262 -11.12 6.63 -14.20
N ARG A 263 -9.96 6.77 -13.56
CA ARG A 263 -9.22 8.03 -13.60
C ARG A 263 -8.55 8.17 -14.96
N GLY A 264 -8.97 9.17 -15.75
CA GLY A 264 -8.35 9.53 -17.01
C GLY A 264 -7.11 10.38 -16.78
N GLY A 265 -6.04 10.08 -17.50
CA GLY A 265 -4.80 10.86 -17.47
C GLY A 265 -4.93 12.19 -18.21
N HIS A 266 -4.15 13.19 -17.78
CA HIS A 266 -4.00 14.46 -18.49
C HIS A 266 -2.76 14.39 -19.39
N ARG A 267 -2.90 14.72 -20.70
CA ARG A 267 -1.75 14.78 -21.63
C ARG A 267 -0.83 15.95 -21.29
N LEU A 268 0.48 15.71 -21.41
CA LEU A 268 1.52 16.71 -21.15
C LEU A 268 2.12 17.29 -22.45
N ILE A 269 1.79 16.67 -23.59
CA ILE A 269 2.18 17.12 -24.94
C ILE A 269 0.99 16.94 -25.89
N PRO A 270 0.91 17.70 -26.99
CA PRO A 270 -0.11 17.48 -28.03
C PRO A 270 -0.03 16.08 -28.63
N GLY A 271 -1.15 15.57 -29.12
CA GLY A 271 -1.19 14.35 -29.93
C GLY A 271 -0.31 14.48 -31.16
N GLN A 272 0.62 13.55 -31.37
CA GLN A 272 1.61 13.67 -32.44
C GLN A 272 1.04 13.28 -33.83
N LEU A 273 0.02 12.43 -33.83
CA LEU A 273 -0.69 12.03 -35.06
C LEU A 273 -1.96 12.86 -35.26
N SER A 274 -2.78 13.00 -34.22
CA SER A 274 -4.07 13.68 -34.29
C SER A 274 -3.96 15.21 -34.24
N GLY A 275 -2.85 15.74 -33.70
CA GLY A 275 -2.72 17.17 -33.40
C GLY A 275 -3.60 17.63 -32.23
N ALA A 276 -4.20 16.72 -31.45
CA ALA A 276 -5.05 17.05 -30.30
C ALA A 276 -4.30 17.93 -29.31
N PRO A 277 -4.83 19.12 -28.94
CA PRO A 277 -4.13 20.02 -28.03
C PRO A 277 -4.14 19.48 -26.60
N VAL A 278 -3.17 19.90 -25.79
CA VAL A 278 -3.20 19.74 -24.33
C VAL A 278 -4.40 20.52 -23.79
N LEU A 279 -5.11 19.94 -22.81
CA LEU A 279 -6.23 20.59 -22.15
C LEU A 279 -5.74 21.64 -21.14
N ASP A 280 -6.55 22.65 -20.87
CA ASP A 280 -6.20 23.71 -19.90
C ASP A 280 -6.37 23.21 -18.45
N ASP A 281 -7.45 22.44 -18.18
CA ASP A 281 -7.70 21.85 -16.87
C ASP A 281 -6.99 20.50 -16.74
N VAL A 282 -6.16 20.35 -15.70
CA VAL A 282 -5.37 19.14 -15.46
C VAL A 282 -6.20 17.93 -15.02
N PHE A 283 -7.43 18.14 -14.62
CA PHE A 283 -8.37 17.10 -14.24
C PHE A 283 -9.26 16.64 -15.40
N ASP A 284 -9.27 17.36 -16.52
CA ASP A 284 -9.98 16.93 -17.72
C ASP A 284 -9.17 15.92 -18.54
N THR A 285 -9.89 15.03 -19.21
CA THR A 285 -9.33 14.03 -20.14
C THR A 285 -10.17 13.93 -21.42
N ARG A 286 -9.60 13.30 -22.44
CA ARG A 286 -10.32 12.93 -23.69
C ARG A 286 -10.31 11.44 -23.96
N GLY A 287 -9.96 10.60 -22.99
CA GLY A 287 -9.88 9.16 -23.18
C GLY A 287 -11.14 8.56 -23.77
N GLY A 288 -10.99 7.72 -24.81
CA GLY A 288 -12.09 7.05 -25.50
C GLY A 288 -12.45 5.68 -24.93
N LEU A 289 -11.60 5.10 -24.11
CA LEU A 289 -11.79 3.76 -23.56
C LEU A 289 -12.81 3.77 -22.41
N ALA A 290 -14.03 3.28 -22.66
CA ALA A 290 -15.11 3.22 -21.68
C ALA A 290 -15.41 1.82 -21.14
N ASP A 291 -15.00 0.78 -21.86
CA ASP A 291 -15.24 -0.61 -21.50
C ASP A 291 -13.93 -1.37 -21.22
N PRO A 292 -13.92 -2.25 -20.18
CA PRO A 292 -14.99 -2.58 -19.23
C PRO A 292 -15.29 -1.41 -18.29
N LYS A 293 -16.52 -1.28 -17.77
CA LYS A 293 -16.82 -0.27 -16.76
C LYS A 293 -15.94 -0.50 -15.52
N GLN A 294 -15.35 0.59 -15.02
CA GLN A 294 -14.51 0.55 -13.82
C GLN A 294 -15.29 0.08 -12.59
N TYR A 295 -14.70 -0.83 -11.85
CA TYR A 295 -15.08 -1.15 -10.46
C TYR A 295 -13.93 -1.82 -9.71
N VAL A 296 -13.95 -1.70 -8.38
CA VAL A 296 -13.13 -2.53 -7.46
C VAL A 296 -14.06 -3.05 -6.38
N LYS A 297 -14.04 -4.37 -6.17
CA LYS A 297 -14.82 -5.05 -5.15
C LYS A 297 -13.88 -5.90 -4.32
N SER A 298 -13.81 -5.63 -3.00
CA SER A 298 -12.96 -6.36 -2.06
C SER A 298 -13.79 -6.80 -0.87
N TYR A 299 -13.61 -8.05 -0.42
CA TYR A 299 -14.31 -8.59 0.74
C TYR A 299 -13.52 -9.71 1.38
N GLY A 300 -13.82 -9.97 2.66
CA GLY A 300 -13.14 -11.03 3.37
C GLY A 300 -13.79 -11.38 4.69
N LEU A 301 -13.31 -12.47 5.25
CA LEU A 301 -13.64 -12.96 6.58
C LEU A 301 -12.35 -13.28 7.30
N SER A 302 -12.22 -12.80 8.53
CA SER A 302 -11.09 -13.13 9.41
C SER A 302 -11.58 -13.59 10.77
N MET A 303 -10.83 -14.48 11.39
CA MET A 303 -11.02 -14.94 12.76
C MET A 303 -9.70 -14.82 13.51
N ASN A 304 -9.70 -14.08 14.60
CA ASN A 304 -8.58 -13.93 15.51
C ASN A 304 -8.97 -14.50 16.87
N ILE A 305 -8.22 -15.48 17.35
CA ILE A 305 -8.40 -16.07 18.66
C ILE A 305 -7.13 -15.82 19.46
N THR A 306 -7.25 -15.19 20.60
CA THR A 306 -6.18 -15.02 21.60
C THR A 306 -6.59 -15.78 22.84
N ALA A 307 -5.72 -16.68 23.31
CA ALA A 307 -5.96 -17.50 24.48
C ALA A 307 -4.75 -17.42 25.44
N GLU A 308 -4.97 -16.91 26.64
CA GLU A 308 -4.00 -16.94 27.73
C GLU A 308 -3.96 -18.36 28.30
N LEU A 309 -2.91 -19.12 28.01
CA LEU A 309 -2.74 -20.50 28.47
C LEU A 309 -2.19 -20.55 29.87
N SER A 310 -1.43 -19.52 30.27
CA SER A 310 -0.92 -19.26 31.61
C SER A 310 -0.49 -17.79 31.69
N ASP A 311 -0.10 -17.33 32.87
CA ASP A 311 0.44 -15.96 33.07
C ASP A 311 1.65 -15.64 32.19
N ALA A 312 2.37 -16.66 31.70
CA ALA A 312 3.56 -16.50 30.86
C ALA A 312 3.34 -16.83 29.39
N VAL A 313 2.24 -17.48 29.00
CA VAL A 313 2.08 -18.05 27.67
C VAL A 313 0.72 -17.68 27.07
N THR A 314 0.73 -17.00 25.94
CA THR A 314 -0.46 -16.68 25.16
C THR A 314 -0.36 -17.33 23.79
N LEU A 315 -1.42 -18.01 23.37
CA LEU A 315 -1.58 -18.53 22.01
C LEU A 315 -2.49 -17.61 21.22
N ARG A 316 -2.05 -17.26 20.01
CA ARG A 316 -2.87 -16.49 19.05
C ARG A 316 -3.00 -17.27 17.76
N SER A 317 -4.22 -17.32 17.21
CA SER A 317 -4.53 -17.90 15.90
C SER A 317 -5.22 -16.88 15.05
N ILE A 318 -4.70 -16.62 13.83
CA ILE A 318 -5.27 -15.69 12.87
C ILE A 318 -5.55 -16.45 11.59
N SER A 319 -6.83 -16.62 11.27
CA SER A 319 -7.31 -17.27 10.04
C SER A 319 -8.00 -16.23 9.18
N ALA A 320 -7.72 -16.17 7.89
CA ALA A 320 -8.39 -15.24 7.01
C ALA A 320 -8.57 -15.79 5.60
N TRP A 321 -9.71 -15.46 5.03
CA TRP A 321 -10.00 -15.60 3.61
C TRP A 321 -10.39 -14.25 3.04
N ARG A 322 -9.80 -13.87 1.89
CA ARG A 322 -10.09 -12.60 1.22
C ARG A 322 -10.20 -12.81 -0.28
N LYS A 323 -11.00 -11.97 -0.91
CA LYS A 323 -11.14 -11.92 -2.34
C LYS A 323 -11.29 -10.48 -2.79
N ASP A 324 -10.68 -10.17 -3.91
CA ASP A 324 -10.94 -8.94 -4.65
C ASP A 324 -11.10 -9.23 -6.14
N ASP A 325 -11.91 -8.39 -6.76
CA ASP A 325 -12.25 -8.49 -8.16
C ASP A 325 -12.44 -7.09 -8.71
N SER A 326 -11.76 -6.78 -9.83
CA SER A 326 -11.78 -5.45 -10.40
C SER A 326 -11.69 -5.46 -11.93
N ALA A 327 -12.28 -4.44 -12.52
CA ALA A 327 -12.18 -4.12 -13.92
C ALA A 327 -11.70 -2.66 -14.09
N SER A 328 -10.83 -2.43 -15.04
CA SER A 328 -10.29 -1.09 -15.29
C SER A 328 -10.10 -0.82 -16.77
N PRO A 329 -10.77 0.20 -17.36
CA PRO A 329 -10.47 0.72 -18.68
C PRO A 329 -9.31 1.72 -18.58
N ILE A 330 -8.07 1.22 -18.69
CA ILE A 330 -6.88 2.05 -18.53
C ILE A 330 -6.52 2.69 -19.88
N ASP A 331 -6.93 3.92 -20.08
CA ASP A 331 -6.61 4.74 -21.24
C ASP A 331 -5.25 5.42 -21.03
N PHE A 332 -4.20 4.94 -21.70
CA PHE A 332 -2.85 5.47 -21.51
C PHE A 332 -2.63 6.76 -22.28
N ASP A 333 -3.22 6.88 -23.45
CA ASP A 333 -2.96 8.00 -24.35
C ASP A 333 -3.89 9.21 -24.10
N ALA A 334 -4.99 9.02 -23.37
CA ALA A 334 -5.98 10.05 -23.04
C ALA A 334 -6.55 10.76 -24.29
N LEU A 335 -6.86 9.99 -25.34
CA LEU A 335 -7.43 10.47 -26.61
C LEU A 335 -8.69 9.66 -26.98
N PRO A 336 -9.55 10.21 -27.86
CA PRO A 336 -10.72 9.48 -28.35
C PRO A 336 -10.39 8.28 -29.23
N ALA A 337 -9.23 8.34 -29.93
CA ALA A 337 -8.77 7.27 -30.82
C ALA A 337 -7.88 6.29 -30.06
N VAL A 338 -8.00 5.01 -30.37
CA VAL A 338 -7.26 3.92 -29.72
C VAL A 338 -5.79 3.93 -30.17
N ASP A 339 -4.91 4.57 -29.39
CA ASP A 339 -3.46 4.57 -29.63
C ASP A 339 -2.73 3.59 -28.71
N VAL A 340 -2.94 3.72 -27.40
CA VAL A 340 -2.47 2.75 -26.39
C VAL A 340 -3.55 2.60 -25.31
N ASP A 341 -4.49 1.71 -25.53
CA ASP A 341 -5.62 1.43 -24.63
C ASP A 341 -5.49 0.06 -23.98
N VAL A 342 -5.75 0.00 -22.68
CA VAL A 342 -5.58 -1.23 -21.90
C VAL A 342 -6.81 -1.52 -21.03
N PRO A 343 -7.86 -2.16 -21.60
CA PRO A 343 -8.88 -2.78 -20.77
C PRO A 343 -8.27 -3.93 -19.98
N ALA A 344 -8.56 -4.01 -18.67
CA ALA A 344 -7.97 -5.00 -17.77
C ALA A 344 -8.98 -5.56 -16.78
N PHE A 345 -8.83 -6.86 -16.45
CA PHE A 345 -9.48 -7.55 -15.35
C PHE A 345 -8.44 -8.08 -14.38
N TYR A 346 -8.74 -8.03 -13.06
CA TYR A 346 -7.94 -8.60 -12.00
C TYR A 346 -8.85 -9.36 -11.05
N PHE A 347 -8.51 -10.63 -10.75
CA PHE A 347 -9.22 -11.48 -9.80
C PHE A 347 -8.21 -12.05 -8.84
N ASN A 348 -8.38 -11.80 -7.55
CA ASN A 348 -7.48 -12.25 -6.52
C ASN A 348 -8.24 -12.97 -5.43
N GLU A 349 -7.67 -14.06 -4.91
CA GLU A 349 -8.21 -14.79 -3.78
C GLU A 349 -7.05 -15.26 -2.90
N GLN A 350 -7.22 -15.21 -1.59
CA GLN A 350 -6.23 -15.71 -0.65
C GLN A 350 -6.87 -16.39 0.57
N LEU A 351 -6.19 -17.41 1.05
CA LEU A 351 -6.40 -18.05 2.35
C LEU A 351 -5.10 -17.94 3.14
N SER A 352 -5.18 -17.48 4.39
CA SER A 352 -4.00 -17.41 5.26
C SER A 352 -4.31 -17.95 6.66
N GLN A 353 -3.28 -18.54 7.27
CA GLN A 353 -3.30 -19.01 8.65
C GLN A 353 -2.00 -18.61 9.33
N GLU A 354 -2.09 -17.96 10.48
CA GLU A 354 -0.94 -17.65 11.33
C GLU A 354 -1.19 -18.17 12.74
N PHE A 355 -0.22 -18.88 13.31
CA PHE A 355 -0.19 -19.27 14.71
C PHE A 355 0.99 -18.57 15.39
N GLN A 356 0.75 -18.00 16.56
CA GLN A 356 1.73 -17.34 17.37
C GLN A 356 1.67 -17.87 18.80
N LEU A 357 2.80 -18.31 19.33
CA LEU A 357 2.96 -18.64 20.74
C LEU A 357 3.81 -17.53 21.35
N LEU A 358 3.17 -16.64 22.11
CA LEU A 358 3.82 -15.55 22.82
C LEU A 358 4.26 -16.06 24.19
N TYR A 359 5.45 -15.65 24.60
CA TYR A 359 6.02 -15.93 25.90
C TYR A 359 6.46 -14.64 26.57
N ASP A 360 6.04 -14.43 27.82
CA ASP A 360 6.39 -13.26 28.63
C ASP A 360 6.59 -13.68 30.09
N SER A 361 7.84 -13.87 30.48
CA SER A 361 8.15 -14.20 31.85
C SER A 361 9.59 -13.83 32.23
N GLY A 362 9.74 -13.12 33.36
CA GLY A 362 11.03 -12.68 33.86
C GLY A 362 11.78 -11.81 32.83
N PRO A 363 13.08 -12.08 32.57
CA PRO A 363 13.85 -11.29 31.61
C PRO A 363 13.65 -11.70 30.14
N LEU A 364 12.91 -12.78 29.86
CA LEU A 364 12.72 -13.31 28.51
C LEU A 364 11.29 -13.11 28.07
N HIS A 365 11.13 -12.45 26.92
CA HIS A 365 9.85 -12.29 26.27
C HIS A 365 10.00 -12.33 24.75
N GLY A 366 9.00 -12.83 24.08
CA GLY A 366 9.05 -12.98 22.62
C GLY A 366 7.97 -13.88 22.09
N MET A 367 8.20 -14.41 20.88
CA MET A 367 7.23 -15.27 20.22
C MET A 367 7.87 -16.27 19.29
N LEU A 368 7.17 -17.39 19.09
CA LEU A 368 7.34 -18.31 17.98
C LEU A 368 6.10 -18.28 17.11
N GLY A 369 6.26 -18.40 15.80
CA GLY A 369 5.12 -18.39 14.90
C GLY A 369 5.28 -19.31 13.70
N PHE A 370 4.13 -19.70 13.15
CA PHE A 370 3.99 -20.39 11.88
C PHE A 370 3.03 -19.62 11.00
N TYR A 371 3.34 -19.50 9.72
CA TYR A 371 2.51 -18.82 8.73
C TYR A 371 2.31 -19.67 7.49
N TYR A 372 1.09 -19.71 7.01
CA TYR A 372 0.68 -20.29 5.75
C TYR A 372 -0.10 -19.30 4.91
N LEU A 373 0.15 -19.26 3.62
CA LEU A 373 -0.61 -18.50 2.63
C LEU A 373 -0.78 -19.34 1.38
N ASP A 374 -2.01 -19.41 0.90
CA ASP A 374 -2.40 -19.88 -0.44
C ASP A 374 -3.13 -18.72 -1.13
N ALA A 375 -2.57 -18.23 -2.22
CA ALA A 375 -3.12 -17.08 -2.92
C ALA A 375 -3.06 -17.25 -4.43
N LYS A 376 -4.11 -16.78 -5.10
CA LYS A 376 -4.27 -16.76 -6.54
C LYS A 376 -4.43 -15.33 -7.02
N ALA A 377 -3.75 -14.97 -8.10
CA ALA A 377 -3.85 -13.68 -8.75
C ALA A 377 -3.98 -13.88 -10.26
N ASP A 378 -5.17 -13.63 -10.79
CA ASP A 378 -5.46 -13.72 -12.20
C ASP A 378 -5.52 -12.31 -12.81
N THR A 379 -4.93 -12.14 -13.99
CA THR A 379 -4.96 -10.90 -14.74
C THR A 379 -5.24 -11.20 -16.20
N ALA A 380 -6.16 -10.46 -16.82
CA ALA A 380 -6.33 -10.44 -18.26
C ALA A 380 -6.33 -8.99 -18.73
N PHE A 381 -5.62 -8.69 -19.82
CA PHE A 381 -5.63 -7.35 -20.43
C PHE A 381 -5.32 -7.40 -21.93
N ASP A 382 -5.91 -6.46 -22.67
CA ASP A 382 -5.50 -6.10 -24.02
C ASP A 382 -4.49 -4.94 -23.94
N VAL A 383 -3.54 -4.90 -24.88
CA VAL A 383 -2.87 -3.67 -25.28
C VAL A 383 -3.25 -3.39 -26.72
N ARG A 384 -4.13 -2.42 -26.92
CA ARG A 384 -4.67 -2.05 -28.23
C ARG A 384 -3.81 -0.96 -28.85
N LEU A 385 -3.29 -1.22 -30.06
CA LEU A 385 -2.34 -0.36 -30.77
C LEU A 385 -2.87 -0.02 -32.19
N PHE A 386 -4.11 0.46 -32.27
CA PHE A 386 -4.83 0.59 -33.55
C PHE A 386 -4.24 1.67 -34.48
N THR A 387 -3.60 2.70 -33.93
CA THR A 387 -2.88 3.69 -34.76
C THR A 387 -1.60 3.14 -35.33
N THR A 388 -0.95 2.17 -34.67
CA THR A 388 0.28 1.55 -35.16
C THR A 388 0.01 0.56 -36.29
N VAL A 389 -0.91 -0.36 -36.06
CA VAL A 389 -1.46 -1.29 -37.04
C VAL A 389 -2.97 -1.37 -36.83
N ALA A 390 -3.76 -1.21 -37.86
CA ALA A 390 -5.22 -1.19 -37.76
C ALA A 390 -5.77 -2.43 -37.09
N GLY A 391 -6.43 -2.26 -35.93
CA GLY A 391 -7.03 -3.32 -35.13
C GLY A 391 -6.04 -4.26 -34.45
N LEU A 392 -4.76 -3.88 -34.30
CA LEU A 392 -3.77 -4.69 -33.57
C LEU A 392 -4.03 -4.66 -32.08
N THR A 393 -4.15 -5.86 -31.49
CA THR A 393 -4.26 -6.07 -30.05
C THR A 393 -3.26 -7.12 -29.60
N ALA A 394 -2.48 -6.83 -28.57
CA ALA A 394 -1.67 -7.79 -27.83
C ALA A 394 -2.41 -8.17 -26.55
N PHE A 395 -3.08 -9.33 -26.57
CA PHE A 395 -3.77 -9.88 -25.41
C PHE A 395 -2.80 -10.62 -24.51
N THR A 396 -3.00 -10.50 -23.21
CA THR A 396 -2.28 -11.25 -22.17
C THR A 396 -3.26 -11.74 -21.14
N GLN A 397 -3.16 -13.01 -20.80
CA GLN A 397 -3.81 -13.62 -19.63
C GLN A 397 -2.74 -14.30 -18.80
N ALA A 398 -2.81 -14.15 -17.49
CA ALA A 398 -1.89 -14.81 -16.57
C ALA A 398 -2.60 -15.18 -15.27
N ASP A 399 -2.46 -16.44 -14.90
CA ASP A 399 -2.90 -17.00 -13.62
C ASP A 399 -1.63 -17.28 -12.80
N VAL A 400 -1.50 -16.65 -11.62
CA VAL A 400 -0.32 -16.79 -10.75
C VAL A 400 -0.75 -17.29 -9.39
N ASP A 401 -0.38 -18.56 -9.10
CA ASP A 401 -0.58 -19.16 -7.78
C ASP A 401 0.65 -18.95 -6.89
N THR A 402 0.39 -18.67 -5.64
CA THR A 402 1.39 -18.49 -4.59
C THR A 402 1.09 -19.38 -3.41
N GLU A 403 2.03 -20.24 -3.05
CA GLU A 403 1.96 -21.05 -1.84
C GLU A 403 3.17 -20.75 -0.97
N THR A 404 2.93 -20.26 0.27
CA THR A 404 4.00 -19.82 1.18
C THR A 404 3.85 -20.47 2.54
N TYR A 405 4.95 -21.05 3.04
CA TYR A 405 5.09 -21.50 4.42
C TYR A 405 6.21 -20.73 5.10
N ALA A 406 6.05 -20.44 6.38
CA ALA A 406 7.15 -19.87 7.15
C ALA A 406 7.10 -20.27 8.62
N VAL A 407 8.28 -20.44 9.19
CA VAL A 407 8.49 -20.56 10.63
C VAL A 407 9.34 -19.37 11.08
N PHE A 408 8.94 -18.72 12.16
CA PHE A 408 9.62 -17.53 12.63
C PHE A 408 9.61 -17.43 14.14
N GLY A 409 10.53 -16.65 14.69
CA GLY A 409 10.57 -16.28 16.09
C GLY A 409 11.34 -14.98 16.30
N ASP A 410 10.99 -14.27 17.35
CA ASP A 410 11.69 -13.05 17.79
C ASP A 410 11.63 -13.01 19.32
N PHE A 411 12.77 -13.03 19.98
CA PHE A 411 12.90 -13.01 21.41
C PHE A 411 13.74 -11.84 21.88
N THR A 412 13.32 -11.24 22.98
CA THR A 412 14.06 -10.20 23.68
C THR A 412 14.47 -10.74 25.05
N PHE A 413 15.72 -10.53 25.39
CA PHE A 413 16.28 -10.83 26.69
C PHE A 413 16.72 -9.53 27.35
N ASP A 414 16.15 -9.24 28.53
CA ASP A 414 16.52 -8.10 29.36
C ASP A 414 17.74 -8.46 30.20
N ILE A 415 18.91 -7.98 29.75
CA ILE A 415 20.19 -8.19 30.46
C ILE A 415 20.15 -7.44 31.83
N SER A 416 19.49 -6.30 31.82
CA SER A 416 19.22 -5.47 33.00
C SER A 416 17.96 -4.66 32.79
N GLN A 417 17.52 -3.89 33.79
CA GLN A 417 16.40 -2.96 33.65
C GLN A 417 16.62 -1.90 32.54
N GLN A 418 17.87 -1.67 32.16
CA GLN A 418 18.24 -0.65 31.17
C GLN A 418 18.68 -1.21 29.81
N LEU A 419 19.14 -2.45 29.77
CA LEU A 419 19.75 -3.03 28.57
C LEU A 419 19.02 -4.29 28.15
N SER A 420 18.53 -4.32 26.92
CA SER A 420 17.91 -5.49 26.30
C SER A 420 18.53 -5.81 24.95
N ILE A 421 18.55 -7.09 24.59
CA ILE A 421 18.93 -7.59 23.27
C ILE A 421 17.77 -8.38 22.71
N SER A 422 17.40 -8.10 21.46
CA SER A 422 16.43 -8.91 20.73
C SER A 422 17.10 -9.61 19.57
N ALA A 423 16.74 -10.86 19.34
CA ALA A 423 17.18 -11.64 18.20
C ALA A 423 16.01 -12.43 17.63
N GLY A 424 15.88 -12.40 16.31
CA GLY A 424 14.81 -13.10 15.61
C GLY A 424 15.26 -13.60 14.25
N GLY A 425 14.45 -14.48 13.69
CA GLY A 425 14.65 -15.02 12.35
C GLY A 425 13.39 -15.63 11.81
N ARG A 426 13.26 -15.59 10.49
CA ARG A 426 12.20 -16.27 9.74
C ARG A 426 12.80 -17.05 8.60
N TYR A 427 12.36 -18.28 8.45
CA TYR A 427 12.64 -19.08 7.28
C TYR A 427 11.36 -19.24 6.46
N THR A 428 11.40 -18.83 5.20
CA THR A 428 10.24 -18.81 4.30
C THR A 428 10.51 -19.71 3.11
N TRP A 429 9.56 -20.59 2.81
CA TRP A 429 9.43 -21.35 1.56
C TRP A 429 8.33 -20.70 0.76
N ASP A 430 8.64 -20.27 -0.47
CA ASP A 430 7.73 -19.51 -1.34
C ASP A 430 7.70 -20.19 -2.71
N LYS A 431 6.58 -20.75 -3.09
CA LYS A 431 6.38 -21.43 -4.36
C LYS A 431 5.47 -20.60 -5.25
N ARG A 432 5.88 -20.44 -6.49
CA ARG A 432 5.15 -19.73 -7.52
C ARG A 432 4.87 -20.63 -8.69
N ARG A 433 3.61 -20.68 -9.13
CA ARG A 433 3.20 -21.22 -10.41
C ARG A 433 2.66 -20.10 -11.26
N ALA A 434 2.88 -20.17 -12.58
CA ALA A 434 2.30 -19.23 -13.52
C ALA A 434 1.84 -19.98 -14.76
N ASP A 435 0.64 -19.66 -15.21
CA ASP A 435 0.09 -20.02 -16.50
C ASP A 435 -0.09 -18.73 -17.29
N ILE A 436 0.63 -18.56 -18.40
CA ILE A 436 0.71 -17.30 -19.14
C ILE A 436 0.41 -17.54 -20.61
N LEU A 437 -0.67 -16.92 -21.11
CA LEU A 437 -1.02 -16.90 -22.52
C LEU A 437 -0.88 -15.47 -23.07
N ARG A 438 -0.11 -15.31 -24.16
CA ARG A 438 -0.08 -14.07 -24.94
C ARG A 438 -0.40 -14.34 -26.39
N GLN A 439 -1.46 -13.70 -26.89
CA GLN A 439 -1.95 -13.85 -28.24
C GLN A 439 -2.15 -12.51 -28.92
N ASN A 440 -1.69 -12.37 -30.17
CA ASN A 440 -2.02 -11.19 -30.98
C ASN A 440 -3.33 -11.40 -31.73
N TYR A 441 -4.10 -10.30 -31.85
CA TYR A 441 -5.33 -10.23 -32.62
C TYR A 441 -5.25 -9.09 -33.64
N LEU A 442 -5.92 -9.26 -34.79
CA LEU A 442 -6.10 -8.21 -35.79
C LEU A 442 -7.58 -7.97 -36.06
N GLY A 443 -7.93 -6.77 -36.47
CA GLY A 443 -9.29 -6.37 -36.77
C GLY A 443 -10.10 -5.91 -35.56
N GLY A 444 -9.50 -5.77 -34.38
CA GLY A 444 -10.15 -5.26 -33.17
C GLY A 444 -9.54 -5.78 -31.87
N GLY A 445 -10.18 -5.47 -30.74
CA GLY A 445 -9.84 -6.01 -29.44
C GLY A 445 -10.04 -7.52 -29.34
N SER A 446 -9.47 -8.16 -28.30
CA SER A 446 -9.65 -9.59 -28.07
C SER A 446 -11.11 -9.93 -27.72
N PRO A 447 -11.56 -11.17 -27.99
CA PRO A 447 -12.90 -11.65 -27.62
C PRO A 447 -13.16 -11.59 -26.10
N VAL A 448 -12.13 -11.69 -25.26
CA VAL A 448 -12.23 -11.61 -23.80
C VAL A 448 -12.81 -10.27 -23.35
N PHE A 449 -12.50 -9.20 -24.07
CA PHE A 449 -13.04 -7.85 -23.86
C PHE A 449 -14.13 -7.48 -24.87
N GLY A 450 -14.86 -8.48 -25.40
CA GLY A 450 -15.96 -8.27 -26.33
C GLY A 450 -15.53 -7.74 -27.70
N GLY A 451 -14.24 -7.78 -28.04
CA GLY A 451 -13.71 -7.33 -29.31
C GLY A 451 -13.95 -8.32 -30.44
N ALA A 452 -13.93 -7.81 -31.71
CA ALA A 452 -14.10 -8.61 -32.91
C ALA A 452 -12.76 -9.09 -33.52
N GLY A 453 -11.64 -8.93 -32.79
CA GLY A 453 -10.33 -9.32 -33.27
C GLY A 453 -10.22 -10.82 -33.54
N VAL A 454 -9.54 -11.15 -34.62
CA VAL A 454 -9.23 -12.53 -35.00
C VAL A 454 -7.78 -12.83 -34.62
N ALA A 455 -7.57 -14.00 -33.96
CA ALA A 455 -6.22 -14.44 -33.59
C ALA A 455 -5.30 -14.48 -34.79
N PHE A 456 -4.12 -13.87 -34.68
CA PHE A 456 -3.14 -13.75 -35.73
C PHE A 456 -1.82 -14.40 -35.33
N GLY A 457 -1.45 -15.46 -36.03
CA GLY A 457 -0.29 -16.29 -35.72
C GLY A 457 -0.48 -17.17 -34.47
N ALA A 458 0.55 -17.92 -34.15
CA ALA A 458 0.61 -18.69 -32.91
C ALA A 458 0.77 -17.73 -31.70
N PRO A 459 0.43 -18.17 -30.48
CA PRO A 459 0.71 -17.41 -29.25
C PRO A 459 2.18 -17.01 -29.17
N SER A 460 2.43 -15.78 -28.80
CA SER A 460 3.79 -15.28 -28.55
C SER A 460 4.35 -15.74 -27.21
N THR A 461 3.47 -16.18 -26.31
CA THR A 461 3.78 -16.90 -25.08
C THR A 461 2.61 -17.85 -24.81
N ASP A 462 2.93 -19.12 -24.59
CA ASP A 462 2.05 -20.18 -24.07
C ASP A 462 2.92 -20.95 -23.10
N PHE A 463 2.77 -20.66 -21.79
CA PHE A 463 3.73 -21.08 -20.79
C PHE A 463 3.03 -21.52 -19.51
N ASN A 464 3.39 -22.71 -19.03
CA ASN A 464 3.02 -23.19 -17.71
C ASN A 464 4.29 -23.62 -16.96
N GLY A 465 4.54 -23.01 -15.82
CA GLY A 465 5.76 -23.30 -15.07
C GLY A 465 5.70 -22.91 -13.60
N GLN A 466 6.75 -23.32 -12.89
CA GLN A 466 6.86 -23.03 -11.46
C GLN A 466 8.29 -22.71 -11.04
N ARG A 467 8.41 -21.95 -9.95
CA ARG A 467 9.67 -21.67 -9.23
C ARG A 467 9.44 -21.77 -7.73
N GLU A 468 10.49 -22.17 -7.02
CA GLU A 468 10.52 -22.22 -5.57
C GLU A 468 11.68 -21.37 -5.07
N TYR A 469 11.41 -20.55 -4.04
CA TYR A 469 12.40 -19.68 -3.40
C TYR A 469 12.43 -19.98 -1.90
N LYS A 470 13.64 -19.96 -1.33
CA LYS A 470 13.86 -20.14 0.10
C LYS A 470 14.65 -18.96 0.63
N LYS A 471 14.17 -18.32 1.68
CA LYS A 471 14.82 -17.13 2.25
C LYS A 471 14.82 -17.19 3.78
N PHE A 472 15.99 -16.89 4.34
CA PHE A 472 16.13 -16.63 5.77
C PHE A 472 16.29 -15.12 5.99
N THR A 473 15.47 -14.56 6.88
CA THR A 473 15.47 -13.12 7.20
C THR A 473 15.73 -12.93 8.71
N PRO A 474 16.99 -12.75 9.12
CA PRO A 474 17.37 -12.48 10.50
C PRO A 474 17.11 -11.03 10.89
N ARG A 475 16.93 -10.81 12.21
CA ARG A 475 16.90 -9.52 12.86
C ARG A 475 17.64 -9.60 14.19
N VAL A 476 18.40 -8.57 14.50
CA VAL A 476 19.03 -8.38 15.82
C VAL A 476 18.90 -6.92 16.21
N SER A 477 18.56 -6.64 17.45
CA SER A 477 18.58 -5.27 17.98
C SER A 477 19.07 -5.24 19.41
N ILE A 478 19.72 -4.14 19.75
CA ILE A 478 20.11 -3.79 21.12
C ILE A 478 19.38 -2.50 21.49
N SER A 479 18.85 -2.44 22.70
CA SER A 479 18.10 -1.30 23.22
C SER A 479 18.65 -0.93 24.59
N TYR A 480 19.04 0.34 24.75
CA TYR A 480 19.50 0.90 26.02
C TYR A 480 18.52 1.98 26.48
N LYS A 481 17.89 1.75 27.61
CA LYS A 481 16.92 2.60 28.27
C LYS A 481 17.53 3.19 29.55
N PRO A 482 18.23 4.32 29.47
CA PRO A 482 18.80 4.96 30.68
C PRO A 482 17.74 5.30 31.73
N THR A 483 16.52 5.60 31.26
CA THR A 483 15.29 5.73 32.06
C THR A 483 14.13 5.10 31.28
N PRO A 484 12.96 4.88 31.88
CA PRO A 484 11.77 4.39 31.17
C PRO A 484 11.32 5.30 30.00
N ASP A 485 11.62 6.59 30.08
CA ASP A 485 11.26 7.61 29.09
C ASP A 485 12.22 7.72 27.91
N HIS A 486 13.34 7.03 27.92
CA HIS A 486 14.39 7.19 26.91
C HIS A 486 14.87 5.84 26.39
N ASN A 487 14.97 5.69 25.07
CA ASN A 487 15.44 4.48 24.42
C ASN A 487 16.41 4.83 23.30
N ILE A 488 17.65 4.36 23.41
CA ILE A 488 18.65 4.38 22.33
C ILE A 488 18.74 2.97 21.79
N TYR A 489 18.65 2.79 20.50
CA TYR A 489 18.71 1.46 19.92
C TYR A 489 19.58 1.40 18.67
N ALA A 490 20.07 0.21 18.40
CA ALA A 490 20.69 -0.15 17.12
C ALA A 490 20.10 -1.47 16.64
N SER A 491 19.84 -1.58 15.36
CA SER A 491 19.27 -2.79 14.78
C SER A 491 19.88 -3.14 13.43
N TYR A 492 19.92 -4.45 13.18
CA TYR A 492 20.17 -5.05 11.88
C TYR A 492 18.96 -5.89 11.49
N ALA A 493 18.46 -5.72 10.26
CA ALA A 493 17.35 -6.50 9.76
C ALA A 493 17.55 -6.84 8.28
N GLN A 494 17.08 -8.00 7.88
CA GLN A 494 16.96 -8.38 6.48
C GLN A 494 15.48 -8.48 6.08
N GLY A 495 15.22 -8.19 4.81
CA GLY A 495 13.92 -8.40 4.19
C GLY A 495 14.09 -8.88 2.75
N PHE A 496 13.02 -9.38 2.18
CA PHE A 496 12.99 -9.73 0.76
C PHE A 496 11.61 -9.45 0.15
N LYS A 497 11.61 -9.19 -1.15
CA LYS A 497 10.43 -9.15 -2.00
C LYS A 497 10.41 -10.42 -2.83
N GLY A 498 9.27 -11.11 -2.91
CA GLY A 498 9.13 -12.40 -3.58
C GLY A 498 9.60 -12.35 -5.04
N GLY A 499 10.13 -13.46 -5.52
CA GLY A 499 10.34 -13.67 -6.95
C GLY A 499 9.04 -14.06 -7.64
N GLY A 500 9.07 -14.14 -8.97
CA GLY A 500 7.89 -14.49 -9.75
C GLY A 500 8.17 -14.65 -11.23
N PHE A 501 7.10 -14.52 -12.01
CA PHE A 501 7.13 -14.49 -13.46
C PHE A 501 6.51 -13.18 -13.95
N ASP A 502 7.10 -12.57 -14.98
CA ASP A 502 6.51 -11.40 -15.64
C ASP A 502 5.56 -11.86 -16.75
N PRO A 503 4.25 -11.68 -16.62
CA PRO A 503 3.28 -12.14 -17.61
C PRO A 503 3.35 -11.36 -18.94
N ARG A 504 4.04 -10.22 -18.95
CA ARG A 504 4.20 -9.39 -20.16
C ARG A 504 5.38 -9.86 -21.02
N GLY A 505 6.19 -10.79 -20.54
CA GLY A 505 7.31 -11.34 -21.28
C GLY A 505 6.83 -12.09 -22.53
N VAL A 506 7.59 -11.93 -23.62
CA VAL A 506 7.33 -12.62 -24.91
C VAL A 506 8.17 -13.86 -24.96
N GLY A 507 7.55 -15.03 -24.77
CA GLY A 507 8.22 -16.33 -24.70
C GLY A 507 9.03 -16.67 -25.96
N THR A 508 8.54 -16.25 -27.13
CA THR A 508 9.28 -16.43 -28.40
C THR A 508 10.58 -15.62 -28.49
N ASN A 509 10.78 -14.64 -27.60
CA ASN A 509 12.04 -13.88 -27.48
C ASN A 509 13.01 -14.49 -26.45
N ALA A 510 12.64 -15.60 -25.80
CA ALA A 510 13.56 -16.32 -24.92
C ALA A 510 14.80 -16.78 -25.70
N PRO A 511 16.01 -16.72 -25.10
CA PRO A 511 17.21 -17.24 -25.73
C PRO A 511 17.08 -18.76 -25.99
N ASP A 512 17.50 -19.21 -27.17
CA ASP A 512 17.68 -20.61 -27.49
C ASP A 512 19.04 -21.05 -26.96
N LEU A 513 19.06 -21.62 -25.78
CA LEU A 513 20.31 -21.93 -25.07
C LEU A 513 20.99 -23.19 -25.58
N ASN A 514 20.24 -24.09 -26.20
CA ASN A 514 20.78 -25.34 -26.74
C ASN A 514 20.96 -25.30 -28.28
N GLY A 515 20.47 -24.24 -28.96
CA GLY A 515 20.67 -24.01 -30.38
C GLY A 515 19.83 -24.92 -31.30
N ASN A 516 18.74 -25.53 -30.80
CA ASN A 516 17.91 -26.46 -31.58
C ASN A 516 16.79 -25.76 -32.39
N GLY A 517 16.64 -24.44 -32.27
CA GLY A 517 15.63 -23.64 -32.95
C GLY A 517 14.25 -23.65 -32.26
N ILE A 518 14.07 -24.37 -31.16
CA ILE A 518 12.84 -24.48 -30.37
C ILE A 518 13.05 -23.71 -29.04
N ARG A 519 12.02 -23.04 -28.57
CA ARG A 519 12.02 -22.41 -27.23
C ARG A 519 11.29 -23.36 -26.29
N GLU A 520 12.06 -24.11 -25.53
CA GLU A 520 11.49 -25.03 -24.53
C GLU A 520 10.99 -24.30 -23.30
N ASP A 521 10.07 -24.93 -22.55
CA ASP A 521 9.49 -24.36 -21.31
C ASP A 521 10.56 -23.96 -20.30
N SER A 522 11.68 -24.67 -20.22
CA SER A 522 12.79 -24.35 -19.33
C SER A 522 13.49 -23.04 -19.69
N GLU A 523 13.60 -22.72 -20.98
CA GLU A 523 14.19 -21.50 -21.52
C GLU A 523 13.22 -20.34 -21.33
N ILE A 524 11.94 -20.56 -21.68
CA ILE A 524 10.87 -19.59 -21.44
C ILE A 524 10.76 -19.30 -19.94
N ALA A 525 10.77 -20.30 -19.07
CA ALA A 525 10.75 -20.14 -17.63
C ALA A 525 11.91 -19.31 -17.10
N SER A 526 13.12 -19.52 -17.65
CA SER A 526 14.31 -18.76 -17.27
C SER A 526 14.25 -17.30 -17.71
N PHE A 527 13.63 -17.06 -18.86
CA PHE A 527 13.43 -15.72 -19.42
C PHE A 527 12.34 -14.93 -18.70
N LEU A 528 11.19 -15.56 -18.38
CA LEU A 528 10.07 -14.88 -17.73
C LEU A 528 10.23 -14.72 -16.22
N SER A 529 11.05 -15.57 -15.56
CA SER A 529 11.18 -15.56 -14.12
C SER A 529 12.21 -14.53 -13.64
N PHE A 530 11.93 -13.96 -12.47
CA PHE A 530 12.85 -13.10 -11.75
C PHE A 530 13.05 -13.58 -10.31
N ARG A 531 14.26 -13.33 -9.78
CA ARG A 531 14.65 -13.74 -8.44
C ARG A 531 14.10 -12.79 -7.38
N PRO A 532 13.98 -13.27 -6.11
CA PRO A 532 13.68 -12.39 -4.98
C PRO A 532 14.72 -11.28 -4.82
N GLU A 533 14.24 -10.03 -4.71
CA GLU A 533 15.03 -8.89 -4.27
C GLU A 533 15.27 -8.98 -2.76
N SER A 534 16.43 -8.60 -2.28
CA SER A 534 16.79 -8.66 -0.86
C SER A 534 17.47 -7.39 -0.36
N VAL A 535 17.26 -7.08 0.92
CA VAL A 535 17.87 -5.94 1.60
C VAL A 535 18.60 -6.37 2.87
N LYS A 536 19.71 -5.69 3.15
CA LYS A 536 20.37 -5.65 4.45
C LYS A 536 20.30 -4.22 4.96
N SER A 537 19.66 -4.02 6.10
CA SER A 537 19.46 -2.70 6.69
C SER A 537 20.07 -2.60 8.08
N TYR A 538 20.72 -1.49 8.33
CA TYR A 538 21.27 -1.08 9.62
C TYR A 538 20.57 0.20 10.03
N GLU A 539 20.13 0.27 11.27
CA GLU A 539 19.44 1.44 11.83
C GLU A 539 19.97 1.74 13.23
N VAL A 540 20.16 3.01 13.52
CA VAL A 540 20.44 3.53 14.85
C VAL A 540 19.41 4.60 15.15
N GLY A 541 18.76 4.53 16.29
CA GLY A 541 17.72 5.48 16.64
C GLY A 541 17.71 5.85 18.12
N TYR A 542 17.02 6.92 18.36
CA TYR A 542 16.73 7.46 19.68
C TYR A 542 15.24 7.82 19.75
N LYS A 543 14.60 7.48 20.86
CA LYS A 543 13.23 7.88 21.20
C LYS A 543 13.20 8.34 22.65
N GLY A 544 12.52 9.43 22.94
CA GLY A 544 12.44 9.91 24.30
C GLY A 544 11.30 10.88 24.58
N ASN A 545 10.77 10.80 25.79
CA ASN A 545 9.86 11.74 26.39
C ASN A 545 10.63 12.69 27.30
N PHE A 546 10.37 13.97 27.14
CA PHE A 546 10.97 15.05 27.91
C PHE A 546 9.89 15.86 28.62
N MET A 547 10.27 16.60 29.66
CA MET A 547 9.39 17.54 30.35
C MET A 547 8.08 16.90 30.83
N ASN A 548 8.16 15.73 31.44
CA ASN A 548 7.01 14.94 31.92
C ASN A 548 5.99 14.65 30.79
N GLY A 549 6.47 14.19 29.62
CA GLY A 549 5.64 13.84 28.48
C GLY A 549 5.18 15.02 27.62
N ALA A 550 5.62 16.26 27.93
CA ALA A 550 5.27 17.41 27.10
C ALA A 550 5.98 17.45 25.74
N LEU A 551 7.08 16.72 25.59
CA LEU A 551 7.82 16.63 24.32
C LEU A 551 8.24 15.20 24.07
N TYR A 552 7.71 14.58 23.04
CA TYR A 552 8.21 13.33 22.45
C TYR A 552 9.12 13.65 21.27
N VAL A 553 10.24 12.94 21.18
CA VAL A 553 11.20 13.05 20.07
C VAL A 553 11.61 11.66 19.62
N ALA A 554 11.61 11.41 18.32
CA ALA A 554 12.17 10.21 17.70
C ALA A 554 13.11 10.61 16.57
N VAL A 555 14.31 10.02 16.56
CA VAL A 555 15.31 10.19 15.49
C VAL A 555 15.79 8.81 15.06
N ALA A 556 15.88 8.56 13.76
CA ALA A 556 16.43 7.33 13.22
C ALA A 556 17.36 7.63 12.04
N GLY A 557 18.57 7.08 12.07
CA GLY A 557 19.48 7.05 10.93
C GLY A 557 19.54 5.62 10.38
N PHE A 558 19.42 5.48 9.07
CA PHE A 558 19.43 4.16 8.42
C PHE A 558 20.38 4.09 7.23
N TYR A 559 20.86 2.88 6.98
CA TYR A 559 21.67 2.50 5.82
C TYR A 559 21.21 1.12 5.33
N ALA A 560 20.88 1.01 4.03
CA ALA A 560 20.35 -0.20 3.46
C ALA A 560 20.99 -0.50 2.09
N ASP A 561 21.53 -1.72 1.94
CA ASP A 561 22.04 -2.24 0.67
C ASP A 561 21.03 -3.25 0.10
N TYR A 562 20.57 -2.99 -1.13
CA TYR A 562 19.67 -3.82 -1.90
C TYR A 562 20.43 -4.59 -2.97
N ASN A 563 20.10 -5.87 -3.10
CA ASN A 563 20.64 -6.75 -4.12
C ASN A 563 19.50 -7.38 -4.92
N ASP A 564 19.78 -7.69 -6.19
CA ASP A 564 18.81 -8.26 -7.13
C ASP A 564 17.54 -7.38 -7.27
N VAL A 565 17.72 -6.05 -7.30
CA VAL A 565 16.60 -5.11 -7.40
C VAL A 565 15.73 -5.47 -8.60
N GLN A 566 14.45 -5.67 -8.37
CA GLN A 566 13.47 -6.00 -9.40
C GLN A 566 13.04 -4.74 -10.12
N ILE A 567 13.41 -4.65 -11.38
CA ILE A 567 13.15 -3.49 -12.22
C ILE A 567 12.15 -3.89 -13.30
N PRO A 568 10.90 -3.39 -13.24
CA PRO A 568 9.91 -3.65 -14.27
C PRO A 568 10.34 -3.00 -15.59
N GLY A 569 10.48 -3.80 -16.65
CA GLY A 569 10.79 -3.31 -17.99
C GLY A 569 9.54 -3.27 -18.87
N SER A 570 8.77 -2.18 -18.83
CA SER A 570 7.64 -1.97 -19.77
C SER A 570 8.13 -1.14 -20.96
N VAL A 571 8.26 -1.77 -22.12
CA VAL A 571 8.83 -1.15 -23.31
C VAL A 571 8.06 -1.50 -24.58
N ALA A 572 8.12 -0.63 -25.57
CA ALA A 572 7.79 -1.00 -26.93
C ALA A 572 8.79 -2.05 -27.43
N CYS A 573 8.29 -3.07 -28.08
CA CYS A 573 9.12 -4.13 -28.67
C CYS A 573 8.61 -4.53 -30.04
N THR A 574 9.38 -5.36 -30.71
CA THR A 574 8.95 -6.03 -31.94
C THR A 574 8.84 -7.52 -31.67
N VAL A 575 7.71 -8.12 -32.02
CA VAL A 575 7.48 -9.56 -32.00
C VAL A 575 7.35 -10.07 -33.42
N SER A 576 7.76 -11.30 -33.69
CA SER A 576 7.52 -11.93 -34.99
C SER A 576 6.17 -12.62 -34.96
N VAL A 577 5.24 -12.17 -35.79
CA VAL A 577 3.93 -12.81 -35.96
C VAL A 577 3.82 -13.34 -37.39
N GLY A 578 3.80 -14.65 -37.53
CA GLY A 578 3.78 -15.28 -38.88
C GLY A 578 5.00 -14.91 -39.75
N GLY A 579 6.15 -14.64 -39.14
CA GLY A 579 7.36 -14.16 -39.81
C GLY A 579 7.40 -12.65 -40.10
N VAL A 580 6.36 -11.91 -39.71
CA VAL A 580 6.29 -10.44 -39.90
C VAL A 580 6.68 -9.74 -38.60
N PRO A 581 7.67 -8.83 -38.61
CA PRO A 581 7.99 -7.99 -37.46
C PRO A 581 6.79 -7.10 -37.11
N THR A 582 6.22 -7.27 -35.93
CA THR A 582 5.01 -6.58 -35.47
C THR A 582 5.30 -5.79 -34.20
N PRO A 583 4.97 -4.50 -34.13
CA PRO A 583 5.08 -3.73 -32.91
C PRO A 583 4.20 -4.33 -31.80
N SER A 584 4.71 -4.34 -30.58
CA SER A 584 4.00 -4.89 -29.41
C SER A 584 4.45 -4.19 -28.15
N PHE A 585 3.75 -4.46 -27.08
CA PHE A 585 4.12 -4.09 -25.72
C PHE A 585 4.77 -5.29 -25.03
N CYS A 586 5.97 -5.12 -24.56
CA CYS A 586 6.70 -6.15 -23.84
C CYS A 586 7.14 -5.66 -22.47
N GLY A 587 7.38 -6.61 -21.59
CA GLY A 587 8.03 -6.36 -20.33
C GLY A 587 8.74 -7.61 -19.86
N VAL A 588 9.89 -7.45 -19.23
CA VAL A 588 10.51 -8.50 -18.43
C VAL A 588 11.11 -7.83 -17.22
N VAL A 589 10.71 -8.27 -16.03
CA VAL A 589 11.37 -7.84 -14.80
C VAL A 589 12.78 -8.40 -14.80
N SER A 590 13.77 -7.54 -14.74
CA SER A 590 15.15 -7.93 -14.58
C SER A 590 15.61 -7.73 -13.13
N ASN A 591 16.44 -8.65 -12.62
CA ASN A 591 17.21 -8.45 -11.38
C ASN A 591 18.54 -7.73 -11.75
N ALA A 592 18.41 -6.55 -12.34
CA ALA A 592 19.52 -5.91 -13.03
C ALA A 592 20.35 -5.02 -12.11
N GLY A 593 20.03 -4.91 -10.80
CA GLY A 593 20.60 -3.84 -10.04
C GLY A 593 21.00 -4.15 -8.61
N LYS A 594 21.92 -3.30 -8.13
CA LYS A 594 22.16 -3.03 -6.72
C LYS A 594 21.79 -1.59 -6.43
N ALA A 595 21.15 -1.36 -5.30
CA ALA A 595 20.81 -0.02 -4.87
C ALA A 595 21.28 0.20 -3.42
N ARG A 596 21.50 1.47 -3.08
CA ARG A 596 21.88 1.89 -1.73
C ARG A 596 20.97 3.03 -1.30
N PHE A 597 20.38 2.87 -0.13
CA PHE A 597 19.51 3.87 0.48
C PHE A 597 20.03 4.19 1.87
N LYS A 598 20.22 5.47 2.14
CA LYS A 598 20.63 5.97 3.46
C LYS A 598 19.87 7.23 3.77
N GLY A 599 19.56 7.45 5.03
CA GLY A 599 18.77 8.63 5.40
C GLY A 599 18.67 8.87 6.88
N LEU A 600 17.95 9.94 7.18
CA LEU A 600 17.62 10.38 8.52
C LEU A 600 16.12 10.66 8.59
N GLU A 601 15.53 10.30 9.70
CA GLU A 601 14.12 10.55 10.01
C GLU A 601 14.02 11.19 11.39
N PHE A 602 13.21 12.23 11.48
CA PHE A 602 12.93 12.94 12.70
C PHE A 602 11.42 13.07 12.86
N GLU A 603 10.91 12.77 14.04
CA GLU A 603 9.52 13.01 14.44
C GLU A 603 9.48 13.62 15.83
N SER A 604 8.57 14.54 16.04
CA SER A 604 8.31 15.08 17.38
C SER A 604 6.83 15.43 17.57
N ASN A 605 6.38 15.30 18.82
CA ASN A 605 5.12 15.84 19.30
C ASN A 605 5.43 16.67 20.54
N ALA A 606 5.10 17.97 20.49
CA ALA A 606 5.40 18.92 21.55
C ALA A 606 4.14 19.61 22.02
N ARG A 607 3.88 19.64 23.31
CA ARG A 607 2.95 20.55 23.95
C ARG A 607 3.71 21.85 24.25
N LEU A 608 3.53 22.85 23.40
CA LEU A 608 4.28 24.11 23.45
C LEU A 608 3.83 25.01 24.61
N ALA A 609 2.54 24.97 24.92
CA ALA A 609 1.95 25.72 26.01
C ALA A 609 0.66 25.07 26.51
N GLN A 610 0.35 25.26 27.77
CA GLN A 610 -0.87 24.83 28.43
C GLN A 610 -1.32 25.95 29.37
N ASP A 611 -2.64 26.16 29.51
CA ASP A 611 -3.24 27.19 30.39
C ASP A 611 -2.69 28.60 30.18
N PHE A 612 -2.44 29.00 28.90
CA PHE A 612 -1.71 30.24 28.63
C PHE A 612 -2.60 31.40 28.15
N LEU A 613 -3.76 31.15 27.52
CA LEU A 613 -4.74 32.18 27.11
C LEU A 613 -6.04 32.04 27.88
N THR A 614 -6.55 30.85 28.00
CA THR A 614 -7.76 30.53 28.74
C THR A 614 -7.46 29.33 29.64
N GLY A 615 -8.02 29.18 30.79
CA GLY A 615 -7.77 27.98 31.60
C GLY A 615 -8.18 26.72 30.82
N GLY A 616 -7.30 25.73 30.78
CA GLY A 616 -7.51 24.45 30.07
C GLY A 616 -7.15 24.44 28.59
N ASP A 617 -6.59 25.53 28.04
CA ASP A 617 -6.13 25.56 26.66
C ASP A 617 -4.76 24.88 26.47
N ARG A 618 -4.52 24.37 25.26
CA ARG A 618 -3.29 23.66 24.90
C ARG A 618 -2.86 24.03 23.48
N LEU A 619 -1.59 24.37 23.32
CA LEU A 619 -0.93 24.56 22.02
C LEU A 619 0.03 23.40 21.80
N SER A 620 -0.10 22.69 20.70
CA SER A 620 0.72 21.54 20.33
C SER A 620 1.36 21.71 18.95
N LEU A 621 2.51 21.09 18.75
CA LEU A 621 3.20 21.04 17.47
C LEU A 621 3.67 19.60 17.21
N SER A 622 3.16 18.99 16.15
CA SER A 622 3.66 17.72 15.63
C SER A 622 4.53 17.98 14.42
N THR A 623 5.73 17.37 14.33
CA THR A 623 6.60 17.53 13.16
C THR A 623 7.11 16.17 12.68
N ALA A 624 7.30 16.04 11.37
CA ALA A 624 7.91 14.87 10.75
C ALA A 624 8.83 15.35 9.62
N VAL A 625 10.09 14.92 9.63
CA VAL A 625 11.09 15.26 8.60
C VAL A 625 11.81 13.99 8.16
N GLY A 626 11.88 13.76 6.86
CA GLY A 626 12.60 12.67 6.24
C GLY A 626 13.64 13.18 5.24
N TYR A 627 14.83 12.63 5.33
CA TYR A 627 15.88 12.77 4.31
C TYR A 627 16.26 11.38 3.83
N ILE A 628 16.35 11.21 2.52
CA ILE A 628 16.83 9.97 1.92
C ILE A 628 17.74 10.27 0.72
N ASP A 629 18.88 9.61 0.68
CA ASP A 629 19.78 9.53 -0.46
C ASP A 629 19.68 8.11 -1.03
N ALA A 630 18.90 7.97 -2.09
CA ALA A 630 18.59 6.71 -2.76
C ALA A 630 19.24 6.69 -4.14
N GLU A 631 20.09 5.70 -4.40
CA GLU A 631 20.82 5.57 -5.65
C GLU A 631 20.94 4.12 -6.11
N TYR A 632 20.89 3.89 -7.42
CA TYR A 632 21.35 2.66 -8.02
C TYR A 632 22.87 2.66 -8.06
N ARG A 633 23.48 1.56 -7.57
CA ARG A 633 24.94 1.34 -7.62
C ARG A 633 25.34 0.54 -8.84
N GLU A 634 24.42 -0.24 -9.35
CA GLU A 634 24.55 -1.06 -10.55
C GLU A 634 23.16 -1.21 -11.16
N TYR A 635 23.03 -0.99 -12.44
CA TYR A 635 21.78 -1.16 -13.19
C TYR A 635 22.15 -1.65 -14.60
N VAL A 636 22.26 -2.97 -14.75
CA VAL A 636 22.66 -3.57 -16.02
C VAL A 636 21.43 -3.81 -16.90
N THR A 637 21.46 -3.28 -18.10
CA THR A 637 20.49 -3.55 -19.15
C THR A 637 21.19 -3.95 -20.45
N ASN A 638 20.47 -4.66 -21.32
CA ASN A 638 21.01 -5.05 -22.63
C ASN A 638 20.78 -3.93 -23.65
N ILE A 639 21.87 -3.36 -24.18
CA ILE A 639 21.82 -2.35 -25.23
C ILE A 639 22.49 -2.91 -26.48
N GLY A 640 21.68 -3.20 -27.50
CA GLY A 640 22.20 -3.75 -28.77
C GLY A 640 22.91 -5.12 -28.62
N GLY A 641 22.47 -5.94 -27.67
CA GLY A 641 23.07 -7.25 -27.37
C GLY A 641 24.21 -7.19 -26.34
N VAL A 642 24.61 -6.00 -25.85
CA VAL A 642 25.72 -5.82 -24.92
C VAL A 642 25.17 -5.46 -23.52
N PRO A 643 25.47 -6.23 -22.45
CA PRO A 643 25.18 -5.84 -21.08
C PRO A 643 25.88 -4.52 -20.72
N THR A 644 25.12 -3.49 -20.39
CA THR A 644 25.63 -2.14 -20.14
C THR A 644 25.09 -1.63 -18.81
N ASP A 645 25.98 -1.13 -17.95
CA ASP A 645 25.59 -0.48 -16.70
C ASP A 645 25.14 0.96 -16.96
N VAL A 646 23.89 1.26 -16.64
CA VAL A 646 23.24 2.56 -16.85
C VAL A 646 22.84 3.24 -15.53
N ALA A 647 23.35 2.80 -14.40
CA ALA A 647 23.03 3.33 -13.07
C ALA A 647 23.23 4.85 -12.96
N ALA A 648 24.22 5.39 -13.67
CA ALA A 648 24.63 6.79 -13.55
C ALA A 648 23.49 7.80 -13.82
N PHE A 649 22.55 7.50 -14.72
CA PHE A 649 21.43 8.38 -15.04
C PHE A 649 20.08 7.92 -14.44
N ARG A 650 19.99 6.67 -13.99
CA ARG A 650 18.77 6.12 -13.39
C ARG A 650 18.46 6.75 -12.04
N LYS A 651 17.19 6.92 -11.75
CA LYS A 651 16.68 7.49 -10.48
C LYS A 651 15.71 6.52 -9.82
N VAL A 652 15.70 6.55 -8.49
CA VAL A 652 14.71 5.79 -7.73
C VAL A 652 13.38 6.53 -7.80
N GLN A 653 12.35 5.84 -8.29
CA GLN A 653 11.04 6.41 -8.51
C GLN A 653 10.29 6.64 -7.19
N ASN A 654 9.33 7.57 -7.18
CA ASN A 654 8.43 7.89 -6.06
C ASN A 654 9.15 8.14 -4.72
N THR A 655 10.41 8.64 -4.80
CA THR A 655 11.28 8.82 -3.64
C THR A 655 11.82 10.25 -3.62
N PRO A 656 11.05 11.19 -3.04
CA PRO A 656 11.55 12.55 -2.84
C PRO A 656 12.71 12.53 -1.85
N LYS A 657 13.77 13.27 -2.15
CA LYS A 657 14.97 13.35 -1.30
C LYS A 657 14.68 13.91 0.09
N TRP A 658 13.70 14.81 0.18
CA TRP A 658 13.22 15.41 1.41
C TRP A 658 11.72 15.37 1.50
N THR A 659 11.22 15.04 2.67
CA THR A 659 9.83 15.21 3.10
C THR A 659 9.82 15.94 4.43
N ALA A 660 8.89 16.87 4.61
CA ALA A 660 8.73 17.58 5.87
C ALA A 660 7.28 17.93 6.10
N SER A 661 6.82 17.80 7.32
CA SER A 661 5.49 18.27 7.73
C SER A 661 5.51 18.85 9.13
N GLY A 662 4.61 19.80 9.37
CA GLY A 662 4.35 20.37 10.67
C GLY A 662 2.88 20.65 10.86
N THR A 663 2.32 20.17 11.96
CA THR A 663 0.92 20.42 12.37
C THR A 663 0.93 21.22 13.66
N LEU A 664 0.46 22.45 13.60
CA LEU A 664 0.18 23.27 14.78
C LEU A 664 -1.27 23.05 15.18
N GLY A 665 -1.50 22.62 16.40
CA GLY A 665 -2.82 22.39 16.98
C GLY A 665 -3.07 23.26 18.20
N TYR A 666 -4.21 23.91 18.26
CA TYR A 666 -4.68 24.66 19.41
C TYR A 666 -6.03 24.11 19.87
N THR A 667 -6.10 23.69 21.12
CA THR A 667 -7.34 23.22 21.76
C THR A 667 -7.68 24.17 22.89
N THR A 668 -8.92 24.60 22.98
CA THR A 668 -9.39 25.49 24.05
C THR A 668 -10.80 25.11 24.51
N PRO A 669 -11.12 25.18 25.80
CA PRO A 669 -12.50 25.06 26.27
C PRO A 669 -13.38 26.14 25.65
N VAL A 670 -14.60 25.79 25.26
CA VAL A 670 -15.66 26.71 24.78
C VAL A 670 -16.98 26.29 25.42
N GLY A 671 -17.44 27.03 26.40
CA GLY A 671 -18.51 26.59 27.28
C GLY A 671 -18.08 25.33 28.03
N ASP A 672 -18.94 24.31 28.05
CA ASP A 672 -18.65 23.01 28.65
C ASP A 672 -18.01 22.02 27.62
N GLY A 673 -17.82 22.45 26.38
CA GLY A 673 -17.17 21.67 25.34
C GLY A 673 -15.75 22.17 25.03
N SER A 674 -15.18 21.68 23.91
CA SER A 674 -13.84 22.06 23.46
C SER A 674 -13.82 22.43 21.98
N LEU A 675 -12.92 23.36 21.62
CA LEU A 675 -12.64 23.75 20.23
C LEU A 675 -11.20 23.39 19.89
N TYR A 676 -11.01 22.58 18.87
CA TYR A 676 -9.70 22.32 18.25
C TYR A 676 -9.57 23.13 16.97
N ALA A 677 -8.42 23.77 16.77
CA ALA A 677 -8.01 24.39 15.53
C ALA A 677 -6.64 23.83 15.13
N GLY A 678 -6.56 23.20 13.98
CA GLY A 678 -5.35 22.57 13.45
C GLY A 678 -4.94 23.17 12.11
N SER A 679 -3.62 23.30 11.89
CA SER A 679 -3.04 23.74 10.63
C SER A 679 -1.83 22.89 10.31
N THR A 680 -1.84 22.22 9.17
CA THR A 680 -0.78 21.32 8.70
C THR A 680 -0.16 21.87 7.43
N LEU A 681 1.15 22.06 7.43
CA LEU A 681 1.95 22.30 6.24
C LEU A 681 2.80 21.06 5.95
N SER A 682 2.65 20.48 4.77
CA SER A 682 3.47 19.36 4.29
C SER A 682 4.23 19.77 3.03
N TRP A 683 5.49 19.35 2.93
CA TRP A 683 6.36 19.66 1.79
C TRP A 683 7.16 18.43 1.35
N ARG A 684 7.32 18.29 0.02
CA ARG A 684 8.15 17.27 -0.62
C ARG A 684 9.07 17.92 -1.65
N SER A 685 10.30 17.43 -1.71
CA SER A 685 11.24 17.84 -2.77
C SER A 685 10.87 17.20 -4.11
N LYS A 686 11.66 17.49 -5.16
CA LYS A 686 11.47 16.88 -6.49
C LYS A 686 11.34 15.35 -6.38
N THR A 687 10.35 14.79 -7.09
CA THR A 687 10.08 13.36 -7.21
C THR A 687 10.21 12.92 -8.66
N TYR A 688 10.92 11.82 -8.89
CA TYR A 688 11.00 11.16 -10.19
C TYR A 688 9.89 10.10 -10.29
N GLN A 689 9.11 10.15 -11.36
CA GLN A 689 8.00 9.20 -11.55
C GLN A 689 8.46 7.87 -12.17
N PHE A 690 9.59 7.90 -12.87
CA PHE A 690 10.22 6.73 -13.51
C PHE A 690 11.72 6.74 -13.28
N GLU A 691 12.36 5.58 -13.54
CA GLU A 691 13.82 5.45 -13.42
C GLU A 691 14.57 6.30 -14.45
N ILE A 692 14.00 6.52 -15.62
CA ILE A 692 14.50 7.48 -16.62
C ILE A 692 13.88 8.84 -16.30
N PRO A 693 14.69 9.84 -15.91
CA PRO A 693 14.19 11.18 -15.66
C PRO A 693 13.48 11.76 -16.89
N ASN A 694 12.28 12.25 -16.69
CA ASN A 694 11.51 12.89 -17.75
C ASN A 694 10.95 14.22 -17.25
N PRO A 695 11.44 15.39 -17.76
CA PRO A 695 11.06 16.70 -17.24
C PRO A 695 9.59 17.05 -17.39
N TYR A 696 8.86 16.37 -18.26
CA TYR A 696 7.42 16.59 -18.45
C TYR A 696 6.62 15.95 -17.29
N ILE A 697 7.00 14.74 -16.87
CA ILE A 697 6.23 13.97 -15.89
C ILE A 697 6.79 14.05 -14.48
N ASP A 698 8.11 14.28 -14.30
CA ASP A 698 8.71 14.47 -12.99
C ASP A 698 8.01 15.60 -12.23
N GLN A 699 7.74 15.37 -10.95
CA GLN A 699 7.10 16.37 -10.10
C GLN A 699 8.17 17.26 -9.43
N LYS A 700 8.08 18.58 -9.62
CA LYS A 700 8.89 19.55 -8.88
C LYS A 700 8.48 19.57 -7.41
N GLY A 701 9.38 20.04 -6.54
CA GLY A 701 9.04 20.20 -5.12
C GLY A 701 7.79 21.07 -4.93
N TYR A 702 6.94 20.68 -3.98
CA TYR A 702 5.67 21.35 -3.68
C TYR A 702 5.33 21.27 -2.19
N ALA A 703 4.43 22.17 -1.76
CA ALA A 703 3.85 22.16 -0.43
C ALA A 703 2.33 22.11 -0.52
N LEU A 704 1.71 21.44 0.45
CA LEU A 704 0.28 21.41 0.69
C LEU A 704 -0.02 22.03 2.04
N TRP A 705 -1.11 22.77 2.12
CA TRP A 705 -1.59 23.35 3.35
C TRP A 705 -3.01 22.85 3.63
N ASP A 706 -3.17 22.21 4.79
CA ASP A 706 -4.45 21.72 5.30
C ASP A 706 -4.79 22.44 6.61
N ALA A 707 -6.07 22.64 6.89
CA ALA A 707 -6.52 23.20 8.15
C ALA A 707 -7.86 22.60 8.58
N SER A 708 -8.08 22.52 9.89
CA SER A 708 -9.33 22.03 10.46
C SER A 708 -9.72 22.83 11.68
N ILE A 709 -11.03 23.03 11.87
CA ILE A 709 -11.63 23.57 13.09
C ILE A 709 -12.70 22.58 13.51
N VAL A 710 -12.61 22.02 14.72
CA VAL A 710 -13.53 21.01 15.23
C VAL A 710 -14.01 21.41 16.61
N TYR A 711 -15.32 21.59 16.75
CA TYR A 711 -15.97 21.74 18.05
C TYR A 711 -16.46 20.38 18.54
N THR A 712 -16.13 20.04 19.77
CA THR A 712 -16.61 18.86 20.48
C THR A 712 -17.49 19.29 21.64
N ALA A 713 -18.71 18.80 21.66
CA ALA A 713 -19.68 19.07 22.69
C ALA A 713 -19.31 18.45 24.05
N PRO A 714 -19.90 18.89 25.16
CA PRO A 714 -19.76 18.24 26.45
C PRO A 714 -20.05 16.72 26.37
N ASP A 715 -19.30 15.92 27.14
CA ASP A 715 -19.41 14.48 27.20
C ASP A 715 -19.17 13.79 25.84
N ASP A 716 -18.51 14.48 24.88
CA ASP A 716 -18.16 13.98 23.53
C ASP A 716 -19.36 13.45 22.73
N ARG A 717 -20.59 13.91 23.05
CA ARG A 717 -21.84 13.43 22.42
C ARG A 717 -22.00 13.79 20.95
N TRP A 718 -21.48 14.94 20.55
CA TRP A 718 -21.45 15.32 19.13
C TRP A 718 -20.23 16.21 18.81
N THR A 719 -19.81 16.14 17.57
CA THR A 719 -18.76 17.01 17.04
C THR A 719 -19.23 17.69 15.75
N LEU A 720 -18.75 18.90 15.53
CA LEU A 720 -18.93 19.63 14.27
C LEU A 720 -17.56 20.10 13.79
N GLY A 721 -17.16 19.67 12.59
CA GLY A 721 -15.87 19.99 11.99
C GLY A 721 -16.01 20.78 10.69
N LEU A 722 -15.09 21.72 10.47
CA LEU A 722 -14.82 22.35 9.17
C LEU A 722 -13.38 22.01 8.78
N HIS A 723 -13.22 21.41 7.61
CA HIS A 723 -11.93 20.95 7.12
C HIS A 723 -11.61 21.55 5.75
N GLY A 724 -10.37 21.93 5.55
CA GLY A 724 -9.83 22.36 4.27
C GLY A 724 -8.57 21.56 3.93
N LYS A 725 -8.55 20.94 2.77
CA LYS A 725 -7.42 20.18 2.23
C LYS A 725 -6.85 20.93 1.02
N ASN A 726 -5.52 20.89 0.88
CA ASN A 726 -4.82 21.58 -0.20
C ASN A 726 -5.33 23.03 -0.39
N LEU A 727 -5.38 23.82 0.68
CA LEU A 727 -5.96 25.18 0.68
C LEU A 727 -5.24 26.14 -0.28
N LEU A 728 -3.97 25.85 -0.62
CA LEU A 728 -3.22 26.60 -1.63
C LEU A 728 -3.62 26.24 -3.09
N ASP A 729 -4.52 25.29 -3.27
CA ASP A 729 -4.94 24.77 -4.58
C ASP A 729 -3.76 24.35 -5.47
N LYS A 730 -2.80 23.65 -4.85
CA LYS A 730 -1.59 23.25 -5.55
C LYS A 730 -1.84 22.07 -6.47
N GLU A 731 -1.61 22.26 -7.75
CA GLU A 731 -1.55 21.17 -8.73
C GLU A 731 -0.21 20.44 -8.60
N TYR A 732 -0.28 19.10 -8.44
CA TYR A 732 0.90 18.24 -8.35
C TYR A 732 0.62 16.87 -8.94
N LYS A 733 1.62 16.33 -9.65
CA LYS A 733 1.53 15.01 -10.26
C LYS A 733 1.86 13.94 -9.24
N THR A 734 1.06 12.89 -9.20
CA THR A 734 1.26 11.70 -8.37
C THR A 734 1.87 10.56 -9.17
N SER A 735 1.44 10.40 -10.44
CA SER A 735 1.87 9.29 -11.28
C SER A 735 1.64 9.63 -12.76
N GLY A 736 1.88 8.66 -13.66
CA GLY A 736 1.56 8.82 -15.08
C GLY A 736 2.04 7.69 -15.95
N TYR A 737 1.94 7.88 -17.27
CA TYR A 737 2.46 6.98 -18.29
C TYR A 737 3.41 7.73 -19.22
N THR A 738 4.47 7.04 -19.66
CA THR A 738 5.44 7.56 -20.61
C THR A 738 5.87 6.48 -21.59
N PHE A 739 5.46 6.64 -22.85
CA PHE A 739 5.92 5.81 -23.97
C PHE A 739 6.55 6.72 -25.03
N VAL A 740 7.60 7.41 -24.63
CA VAL A 740 8.42 8.25 -25.51
C VAL A 740 9.85 7.71 -25.53
N ALA A 741 10.52 7.91 -26.66
CA ALA A 741 11.85 7.40 -26.87
C ALA A 741 12.88 8.15 -26.00
N ALA A 742 13.81 7.40 -25.43
CA ALA A 742 14.96 7.91 -24.71
C ALA A 742 16.24 7.23 -25.20
N ASN A 743 17.34 7.94 -25.16
CA ASN A 743 18.65 7.39 -25.46
C ASN A 743 19.01 6.32 -24.42
N ALA A 744 19.26 5.11 -24.86
CA ALA A 744 19.47 3.96 -23.97
C ALA A 744 20.68 4.10 -23.05
N THR A 745 21.71 4.87 -23.44
CA THR A 745 22.96 5.07 -22.69
C THR A 745 22.95 6.31 -21.80
N THR A 746 22.17 7.33 -22.13
CA THR A 746 22.19 8.60 -21.41
C THR A 746 20.85 8.93 -20.72
N GLY A 747 19.79 8.24 -21.08
CA GLY A 747 18.43 8.54 -20.61
C GLY A 747 17.81 9.83 -21.21
N ALA A 748 18.51 10.52 -22.10
CA ALA A 748 18.02 11.75 -22.71
C ALA A 748 16.80 11.47 -23.60
N ILE A 749 15.71 12.24 -23.43
CA ILE A 749 14.52 12.14 -24.27
C ILE A 749 14.90 12.52 -25.70
N ILE A 750 14.47 11.70 -26.66
CA ILE A 750 14.68 11.92 -28.08
C ILE A 750 13.48 12.66 -28.64
N ASN A 751 13.71 13.86 -29.18
CA ASN A 751 12.66 14.66 -29.77
C ASN A 751 12.60 14.46 -31.31
N ASN A 752 11.39 14.59 -31.84
CA ASN A 752 11.14 14.65 -33.29
C ASN A 752 11.51 16.01 -33.87
N ALA A 753 11.35 16.18 -35.19
CA ALA A 753 11.65 17.42 -35.88
C ALA A 753 10.80 18.63 -35.43
N ALA A 754 9.63 18.42 -34.83
CA ALA A 754 8.78 19.46 -34.26
C ALA A 754 9.18 19.84 -32.80
N GLY A 755 10.20 19.20 -32.24
CA GLY A 755 10.70 19.47 -30.89
C GLY A 755 9.95 18.74 -29.77
N PHE A 756 9.00 17.87 -30.10
CA PHE A 756 8.27 17.05 -29.12
C PHE A 756 8.90 15.67 -28.94
N PRO A 757 8.76 15.03 -27.73
CA PRO A 757 9.22 13.68 -27.52
C PRO A 757 8.71 12.69 -28.56
N THR A 758 9.61 11.92 -29.17
CA THR A 758 9.27 10.92 -30.19
C THR A 758 8.49 9.76 -29.58
N PRO A 759 7.35 9.31 -30.14
CA PRO A 759 6.63 8.13 -29.66
C PRO A 759 7.52 6.88 -29.68
N SER A 760 7.47 6.06 -28.61
CA SER A 760 8.10 4.73 -28.58
C SER A 760 7.09 3.59 -28.64
N LEU A 761 5.85 3.83 -28.23
CA LEU A 761 4.71 2.92 -28.36
C LEU A 761 3.49 3.74 -28.79
N GLY A 762 2.67 3.21 -29.70
CA GLY A 762 1.65 4.00 -30.34
C GLY A 762 2.26 5.05 -31.29
N ARG A 763 1.46 6.00 -31.78
CA ARG A 763 1.88 7.07 -32.69
C ARG A 763 1.59 8.48 -32.15
N GLU A 764 0.75 8.58 -31.14
CA GLU A 764 0.33 9.85 -30.53
C GLU A 764 1.31 10.39 -29.49
N GLY A 765 2.31 9.60 -29.09
CA GLY A 765 3.27 9.97 -28.05
C GLY A 765 2.61 10.02 -26.69
N THR A 766 2.37 8.86 -26.10
CA THR A 766 1.79 8.75 -24.75
C THR A 766 2.73 9.36 -23.73
N LEU A 767 2.30 10.49 -23.17
CA LEU A 767 2.93 11.19 -22.06
C LEU A 767 1.82 11.86 -21.25
N THR A 768 1.30 11.12 -20.27
CA THR A 768 0.14 11.51 -19.49
C THR A 768 0.46 11.50 -17.99
N ALA A 769 -0.19 12.35 -17.21
CA ALA A 769 -0.02 12.44 -15.78
C ALA A 769 -1.37 12.35 -15.05
N PHE A 770 -1.33 11.81 -13.84
CA PHE A 770 -2.41 11.88 -12.85
C PHE A 770 -2.01 12.87 -11.78
N TYR A 771 -3.01 13.60 -11.27
CA TYR A 771 -2.80 14.67 -10.31
C TYR A 771 -3.39 14.30 -8.96
N GLY A 772 -2.81 14.86 -7.90
CA GLY A 772 -3.37 14.80 -6.56
C GLY A 772 -4.59 15.71 -6.42
N ASN A 773 -5.34 15.53 -5.34
CA ASN A 773 -6.61 16.23 -5.15
C ASN A 773 -6.42 17.75 -5.13
N PRO A 774 -7.30 18.53 -5.79
CA PRO A 774 -7.34 19.99 -5.71
C PRO A 774 -7.82 20.43 -4.32
N ARG A 775 -7.99 21.74 -4.12
CA ARG A 775 -8.57 22.28 -2.90
C ARG A 775 -9.95 21.71 -2.64
N GLN A 776 -10.12 21.15 -1.44
CA GLN A 776 -11.40 20.67 -0.94
C GLN A 776 -11.73 21.35 0.39
N VAL A 777 -13.00 21.72 0.56
CA VAL A 777 -13.53 22.23 1.83
C VAL A 777 -14.78 21.46 2.14
N PHE A 778 -14.88 20.90 3.35
CA PHE A 778 -16.04 20.13 3.78
C PHE A 778 -16.32 20.29 5.27
N VAL A 779 -17.57 20.10 5.61
CA VAL A 779 -18.04 20.05 6.99
C VAL A 779 -18.29 18.61 7.40
N THR A 780 -18.07 18.29 8.67
CA THR A 780 -18.37 16.98 9.25
C THR A 780 -19.25 17.17 10.48
N GLY A 781 -20.25 16.33 10.63
CA GLY A 781 -21.04 16.23 11.85
C GLY A 781 -21.02 14.80 12.36
N THR A 782 -20.74 14.60 13.63
CA THR A 782 -20.76 13.29 14.29
C THR A 782 -21.64 13.34 15.52
N VAL A 783 -22.45 12.29 15.73
CA VAL A 783 -23.26 12.10 16.94
C VAL A 783 -22.94 10.73 17.52
N LYS A 784 -22.76 10.65 18.83
CA LYS A 784 -22.46 9.45 19.61
C LYS A 784 -23.55 9.22 20.68
N PHE A 785 -23.97 7.96 20.87
CA PHE A 785 -24.96 7.52 21.83
C PHE A 785 -24.42 6.37 22.66
#